data_65fe519ffb5fd253150b207cbe1215d7
#
_entry.id   65fe519ffb5fd253150b207cbe1215d7
#
_cell.length_a   1.000
_cell.length_b   1.000
_cell.length_c   1.000
_cell.angle_alpha   90.00
_cell.angle_beta   90.00
_cell.angle_gamma   90.00
#
_symmetry.space_group_name_H-M   'P 1'
#
loop_
_entity.id
_entity.type
_entity.pdbx_description
1 polymer ?
#
loop_
_entity_poly.entity_id
_entity_poly.type
_entity_poly.pdbx_seq_one_letter_code
_entity_poly.pdbx_strand_id
1 'polypeptide(L)'
;MIVSPCDAPKTPVARLRNALMASTALVCLFGSGQLWAFNLDDVAARAKDLAGQKFEAPRSNLPGEFRDMKFADYQKIRFRDDKAEWAGEKTPFKLSFYHQGMHFDTPVKINEVTATTVDEIKYDPARFDFGELKFDPKATEKLGYAGFKVTYPINKDDKQDEIMTMLGASYFRVIGKGQVYGLSARGMAIDTAVPSGEEFPRFKEFWIEKPNGEDGHLVIYALLDSPRATGAYQFILRPGSDTRVDVKSRMYLRDKVTKLGVAPLTSMFLFGTHQPPRTQNFRRELHDSSGLSIQAANGEWLWRPLNNPRHLSVSSFSVENPRGFGLLQRGREFSQFEDLDDRYDKRPSAWIEPRGDWGKGVVELVEIPTADETNDNIVAFWKPETLPAPGEPVDFNYRIHWTMDENAIHSPDLGWVKQTLRSLGDVRQANLIRQPDGTLAFLIDFVGPVLSALPEDKTIRSQVTTDENTELVDNNLRYNPVTKGYRLSLRIKVKDTSRPIEMRAYLLREIPAEPGKEPALLVSDEKAAPSKSTTPGVVKDTRAVAKAEAVKAAEAGKPDATKPEAAKPDAGKAQVAQAPADAAKVKTEADAAKPEAGKADVANAEAGKDAVQPPATEAAPTLPEPAKTLQVLTETWSYQLPSDE
;
A
#
# COMPACT_ATOMS: atom_id res chain seq x y z
N MET A 1 16.16 12.93 91.40
CA MET A 1 17.50 12.90 91.98
C MET A 1 18.45 12.66 90.84
N ILE A 2 19.01 13.72 90.27
CA ILE A 2 20.36 14.24 90.58
C ILE A 2 21.37 13.09 90.46
N VAL A 3 22.18 13.12 89.43
CA VAL A 3 23.58 13.52 89.36
C VAL A 3 24.15 13.49 87.97
N SER A 4 24.63 14.61 87.47
CA SER A 4 25.67 14.86 86.49
C SER A 4 27.02 14.83 87.19
N PRO A 5 28.14 15.01 86.58
CA PRO A 5 28.81 14.60 85.32
C PRO A 5 30.19 13.97 85.61
N CYS A 6 30.91 13.56 84.54
CA CYS A 6 32.38 13.55 84.62
C CYS A 6 33.02 13.66 83.29
N ASP A 7 33.90 14.61 83.15
CA ASP A 7 34.85 14.87 82.04
C ASP A 7 35.90 13.77 81.86
N ALA A 8 36.35 13.52 80.67
CA ALA A 8 37.66 12.95 80.33
C ALA A 8 38.09 13.20 78.87
N PRO A 9 39.34 13.12 78.52
CA PRO A 9 40.07 14.17 77.83
C PRO A 9 40.25 14.00 76.32
N LYS A 10 40.52 15.10 75.70
CA LYS A 10 40.83 15.23 74.25
C LYS A 10 42.18 14.57 73.92
N THR A 11 42.20 13.66 72.96
CA THR A 11 43.40 13.21 72.24
C THR A 11 43.35 13.63 70.79
N PRO A 12 44.52 13.99 70.17
CA PRO A 12 44.62 14.64 68.89
C PRO A 12 44.77 13.59 67.73
N VAL A 13 43.65 13.18 67.10
CA VAL A 13 43.66 12.30 65.95
C VAL A 13 42.96 12.93 64.76
N ALA A 14 42.65 14.24 64.78
CA ALA A 14 41.81 14.92 63.77
C ALA A 14 42.57 15.56 62.59
N ARG A 15 43.89 15.33 62.43
CA ARG A 15 44.63 15.96 61.32
C ARG A 15 45.15 15.04 60.24
N LEU A 16 44.91 13.71 60.30
CA LEU A 16 45.37 12.78 59.27
C LEU A 16 44.25 12.24 58.36
N ARG A 17 42.99 12.56 58.64
CA ARG A 17 41.84 12.05 57.82
C ARG A 17 41.42 12.98 56.67
N ASN A 18 41.86 14.22 56.63
CA ASN A 18 41.51 15.17 55.57
C ASN A 18 42.48 15.21 54.39
N ALA A 19 43.62 14.54 54.50
CA ALA A 19 44.57 14.46 53.37
C ALA A 19 44.33 13.21 52.46
N LEU A 20 43.56 12.21 52.94
CA LEU A 20 43.27 11.00 52.12
C LEU A 20 41.92 11.07 51.38
N MET A 21 41.07 12.05 51.68
CA MET A 21 39.79 12.24 50.97
C MET A 21 39.89 13.20 49.80
N ALA A 22 40.99 13.95 49.66
CA ALA A 22 41.21 14.86 48.53
C ALA A 22 41.83 14.18 47.31
N SER A 23 42.39 12.97 47.47
CA SER A 23 43.01 12.22 46.35
C SER A 23 42.09 11.23 45.67
N THR A 24 40.93 10.90 46.29
CA THR A 24 39.96 9.96 45.71
C THR A 24 38.84 10.67 44.90
N ALA A 25 38.73 11.99 45.04
CA ALA A 25 37.71 12.78 44.29
C ALA A 25 38.19 13.26 42.91
N LEU A 26 39.47 13.03 42.53
CA LEU A 26 40.01 13.50 41.27
C LEU A 26 40.18 12.37 40.21
N VAL A 27 39.75 11.16 40.50
CA VAL A 27 39.81 10.01 39.54
C VAL A 27 38.45 9.66 38.94
N CYS A 28 37.33 10.23 39.46
CA CYS A 28 35.99 9.96 38.89
C CYS A 28 35.49 11.01 37.90
N LEU A 29 36.34 11.92 37.39
CA LEU A 29 35.98 12.94 36.43
C LEU A 29 36.46 12.69 35.01
N PHE A 30 37.06 11.52 34.76
CA PHE A 30 37.38 11.09 33.38
C PHE A 30 36.72 9.74 33.12
N GLY A 31 35.50 9.77 32.57
CA GLY A 31 34.93 8.53 32.10
C GLY A 31 33.43 8.45 31.87
N SER A 32 32.69 9.56 31.82
CA SER A 32 31.44 9.56 31.12
C SER A 32 31.70 10.04 29.68
N GLY A 33 32.44 9.23 28.91
CA GLY A 33 32.32 9.30 27.47
C GLY A 33 30.85 9.04 27.18
N GLN A 34 30.09 10.07 26.84
CA GLN A 34 28.79 9.87 26.24
C GLN A 34 29.04 8.94 25.06
N LEU A 35 28.57 7.70 25.17
CA LEU A 35 28.47 6.79 24.04
C LEU A 35 27.58 7.52 23.04
N TRP A 36 28.21 8.15 22.05
CA TRP A 36 27.50 8.81 20.98
C TRP A 36 26.89 7.70 20.11
N ALA A 37 25.59 7.48 20.27
CA ALA A 37 24.85 6.57 19.42
C ALA A 37 24.27 7.38 18.25
N PHE A 38 24.65 7.04 17.01
CA PHE A 38 24.09 7.63 15.80
C PHE A 38 22.56 7.47 15.80
N ASN A 39 21.83 8.54 15.46
CA ASN A 39 20.38 8.52 15.51
C ASN A 39 19.75 9.45 14.46
N LEU A 40 18.40 9.53 14.46
CA LEU A 40 17.66 10.35 13.50
C LEU A 40 18.00 11.85 13.59
N ASP A 41 18.33 12.38 14.77
CA ASP A 41 18.65 13.79 14.95
C ASP A 41 19.97 14.17 14.26
N ASP A 42 20.93 13.24 14.16
CA ASP A 42 22.17 13.44 13.38
C ASP A 42 21.87 13.62 11.89
N VAL A 43 20.94 12.84 11.36
CA VAL A 43 20.50 12.96 9.97
C VAL A 43 19.64 14.22 9.78
N ALA A 44 18.79 14.55 10.76
CA ALA A 44 17.95 15.76 10.73
C ALA A 44 18.78 17.04 10.74
N ALA A 45 19.87 17.07 11.50
CA ALA A 45 20.82 18.18 11.46
C ALA A 45 21.39 18.39 10.05
N ARG A 46 21.84 17.29 9.39
CA ARG A 46 22.32 17.34 8.00
C ARG A 46 21.24 17.77 7.01
N ALA A 47 20.02 17.29 7.18
CA ALA A 47 18.88 17.69 6.34
C ALA A 47 18.57 19.17 6.48
N LYS A 48 18.61 19.70 7.71
CA LYS A 48 18.41 21.15 7.99
C LYS A 48 19.51 21.99 7.36
N ASP A 49 20.77 21.57 7.49
CA ASP A 49 21.92 22.27 6.90
C ASP A 49 21.78 22.32 5.36
N LEU A 50 21.39 21.20 4.73
CA LEU A 50 21.12 21.15 3.29
C LEU A 50 19.94 22.04 2.89
N ALA A 51 18.88 22.12 3.71
CA ALA A 51 17.74 23.00 3.42
C ALA A 51 18.13 24.48 3.38
N GLY A 52 19.12 24.88 4.17
CA GLY A 52 19.70 26.24 4.15
C GLY A 52 20.65 26.53 2.98
N GLN A 53 20.98 25.52 2.17
CA GLN A 53 21.91 25.64 1.05
C GLN A 53 21.17 25.58 -0.29
N LYS A 54 21.76 26.19 -1.32
CA LYS A 54 21.27 26.02 -2.69
C LYS A 54 21.42 24.57 -3.11
N PHE A 55 20.37 23.99 -3.72
CA PHE A 55 20.43 22.63 -4.25
C PHE A 55 21.51 22.50 -5.32
N GLU A 56 22.33 21.49 -5.18
CA GLU A 56 23.30 21.08 -6.18
C GLU A 56 22.87 19.72 -6.77
N ALA A 57 22.48 19.76 -8.04
CA ALA A 57 22.15 18.54 -8.75
C ALA A 57 23.36 17.59 -8.77
N PRO A 58 23.19 16.30 -8.41
CA PRO A 58 24.28 15.36 -8.47
C PRO A 58 24.78 15.22 -9.91
N ARG A 59 26.11 15.23 -10.07
CA ARG A 59 26.71 15.02 -11.37
C ARG A 59 26.86 13.55 -11.64
N SER A 60 26.34 13.09 -12.75
CA SER A 60 26.60 11.72 -13.21
C SER A 60 28.04 11.60 -13.70
N ASN A 61 28.78 10.70 -13.09
CA ASN A 61 30.13 10.31 -13.54
C ASN A 61 30.12 8.94 -14.24
N LEU A 62 28.94 8.48 -14.63
CA LEU A 62 28.75 7.16 -15.23
C LEU A 62 29.41 7.10 -16.61
N PRO A 63 30.40 6.22 -16.86
CA PRO A 63 31.00 6.02 -18.16
C PRO A 63 29.95 5.62 -19.21
N GLY A 64 30.22 5.98 -20.49
CA GLY A 64 29.27 5.74 -21.59
C GLY A 64 28.88 4.26 -21.71
N GLU A 65 29.83 3.34 -21.55
CA GLU A 65 29.57 1.90 -21.61
C GLU A 65 28.54 1.39 -20.60
N PHE A 66 28.41 2.03 -19.43
CA PHE A 66 27.38 1.71 -18.44
C PHE A 66 26.11 2.52 -18.65
N ARG A 67 26.20 3.76 -19.15
CA ARG A 67 25.06 4.62 -19.40
C ARG A 67 24.21 4.12 -20.57
N ASP A 68 24.86 3.69 -21.64
CA ASP A 68 24.24 3.37 -22.91
C ASP A 68 23.92 1.86 -23.04
N MET A 69 24.13 1.07 -21.97
CA MET A 69 23.82 -0.35 -21.96
C MET A 69 22.32 -0.60 -22.02
N LYS A 70 21.94 -1.72 -22.64
CA LYS A 70 20.56 -2.18 -22.68
C LYS A 70 20.16 -2.83 -21.34
N PHE A 71 18.89 -2.83 -21.03
CA PHE A 71 18.36 -3.46 -19.83
C PHE A 71 18.76 -4.94 -19.70
N ALA A 72 18.71 -5.71 -20.81
CA ALA A 72 19.14 -7.10 -20.84
C ALA A 72 20.62 -7.30 -20.48
N ASP A 73 21.48 -6.31 -20.74
CA ASP A 73 22.88 -6.36 -20.34
C ASP A 73 23.06 -5.91 -18.89
N TYR A 74 22.31 -4.89 -18.44
CA TYR A 74 22.31 -4.48 -17.05
C TYR A 74 21.89 -5.62 -16.10
N GLN A 75 20.91 -6.44 -16.47
CA GLN A 75 20.47 -7.61 -15.71
C GLN A 75 21.54 -8.71 -15.57
N LYS A 76 22.57 -8.73 -16.43
CA LYS A 76 23.70 -9.67 -16.31
C LYS A 76 24.66 -9.30 -15.19
N ILE A 77 24.67 -8.03 -14.76
CA ILE A 77 25.47 -7.58 -13.62
C ILE A 77 24.79 -8.05 -12.35
N ARG A 78 25.35 -9.08 -11.71
CA ARG A 78 24.78 -9.70 -10.51
C ARG A 78 25.67 -9.45 -9.31
N PHE A 79 25.07 -9.09 -8.20
CA PHE A 79 25.78 -9.04 -6.93
C PHE A 79 26.12 -10.47 -6.46
N ARG A 80 27.29 -10.68 -5.93
CA ARG A 80 27.77 -11.99 -5.44
C ARG A 80 27.30 -12.19 -4.01
N ASP A 81 26.49 -13.20 -3.75
CA ASP A 81 25.89 -13.46 -2.42
C ASP A 81 26.96 -13.74 -1.35
N ASP A 82 28.11 -14.33 -1.73
CA ASP A 82 29.25 -14.56 -0.84
C ASP A 82 29.94 -13.25 -0.40
N LYS A 83 29.64 -12.13 -1.04
CA LYS A 83 30.17 -10.79 -0.77
C LYS A 83 29.16 -9.85 -0.09
N ALA A 84 27.99 -10.36 0.29
CA ALA A 84 27.01 -9.58 1.03
C ALA A 84 27.61 -9.11 2.37
N GLU A 85 27.22 -7.91 2.82
CA GLU A 85 27.54 -7.49 4.18
C GLU A 85 26.94 -8.48 5.16
N TRP A 86 27.72 -8.80 6.19
CA TRP A 86 27.38 -9.75 7.25
C TRP A 86 27.22 -11.21 6.79
N ALA A 87 27.72 -11.58 5.59
CA ALA A 87 27.59 -12.96 5.07
C ALA A 87 28.18 -14.01 6.01
N GLY A 88 29.30 -13.69 6.69
CA GLY A 88 29.95 -14.57 7.67
C GLY A 88 29.48 -14.44 9.11
N GLU A 89 28.46 -13.61 9.38
CA GLU A 89 28.04 -13.26 10.73
C GLU A 89 26.75 -13.98 11.14
N LYS A 90 26.57 -14.13 12.45
CA LYS A 90 25.36 -14.76 13.03
C LYS A 90 24.21 -13.76 13.10
N THR A 91 23.84 -13.17 11.98
CA THR A 91 22.64 -12.35 11.85
C THR A 91 21.79 -12.85 10.70
N PRO A 92 20.45 -12.84 10.82
CA PRO A 92 19.58 -13.25 9.72
C PRO A 92 19.58 -12.27 8.56
N PHE A 93 19.92 -11.00 8.79
CA PHE A 93 19.94 -9.96 7.78
C PHE A 93 21.25 -9.96 6.99
N LYS A 94 21.17 -9.74 5.67
CA LYS A 94 22.31 -9.48 4.80
C LYS A 94 22.01 -8.28 3.92
N LEU A 95 23.07 -7.54 3.48
CA LEU A 95 22.94 -6.46 2.52
C LEU A 95 23.66 -6.83 1.23
N SER A 96 22.99 -6.59 0.13
CA SER A 96 23.54 -6.66 -1.22
C SER A 96 23.31 -5.32 -1.92
N PHE A 97 24.13 -5.01 -2.95
CA PHE A 97 24.11 -3.68 -3.54
C PHE A 97 23.77 -3.76 -5.03
N TYR A 98 23.18 -2.67 -5.54
CA TYR A 98 22.94 -2.50 -6.96
C TYR A 98 24.08 -1.73 -7.60
N HIS A 99 24.50 -2.18 -8.78
CA HIS A 99 25.49 -1.51 -9.59
C HIS A 99 24.89 -0.28 -10.27
N GLN A 100 25.70 0.77 -10.50
CA GLN A 100 25.29 1.85 -11.39
C GLN A 100 25.19 1.36 -12.84
N GLY A 101 24.26 1.91 -13.61
CA GLY A 101 24.08 1.63 -15.02
C GLY A 101 22.78 2.18 -15.54
N MET A 102 22.68 2.37 -16.86
CA MET A 102 21.49 2.95 -17.49
C MET A 102 21.11 4.30 -16.85
N HIS A 103 19.85 4.42 -16.41
CA HIS A 103 19.33 5.59 -15.70
C HIS A 103 19.68 5.64 -14.22
N PHE A 104 20.25 4.57 -13.65
CA PHE A 104 20.82 4.59 -12.31
C PHE A 104 22.23 5.19 -12.33
N ASP A 105 22.32 6.42 -12.77
CA ASP A 105 23.56 7.12 -13.10
C ASP A 105 24.21 7.85 -11.92
N THR A 106 23.50 7.96 -10.82
CA THR A 106 23.96 8.69 -9.62
C THR A 106 24.10 7.73 -8.46
N PRO A 107 25.29 7.63 -7.83
CA PRO A 107 25.50 6.76 -6.70
C PRO A 107 24.83 7.30 -5.43
N VAL A 108 24.54 6.38 -4.52
CA VAL A 108 24.15 6.67 -3.13
C VAL A 108 25.31 6.29 -2.21
N LYS A 109 25.50 7.08 -1.16
CA LYS A 109 26.46 6.76 -0.12
C LYS A 109 25.81 5.84 0.91
N ILE A 110 26.50 4.77 1.29
CA ILE A 110 26.00 3.78 2.25
C ILE A 110 27.02 3.61 3.36
N ASN A 111 26.59 3.72 4.62
CA ASN A 111 27.44 3.59 5.79
C ASN A 111 26.90 2.48 6.70
N GLU A 112 27.79 1.69 7.27
CA GLU A 112 27.52 0.80 8.40
C GLU A 112 27.61 1.60 9.70
N VAL A 113 26.68 1.41 10.61
CA VAL A 113 26.68 1.99 11.96
C VAL A 113 26.86 0.88 12.97
N THR A 114 27.89 1.00 13.79
CA THR A 114 28.10 0.15 14.96
C THR A 114 27.89 0.96 16.24
N ALA A 115 28.03 0.33 17.40
CA ALA A 115 27.94 1.04 18.68
C ALA A 115 29.00 2.15 18.85
N THR A 116 30.08 2.12 18.06
CA THR A 116 31.24 3.01 18.26
C THR A 116 31.70 3.73 16.99
N THR A 117 31.32 3.24 15.80
CA THR A 117 31.81 3.78 14.53
C THR A 117 30.69 3.96 13.51
N VAL A 118 30.93 4.84 12.54
CA VAL A 118 30.16 5.01 11.31
C VAL A 118 31.14 4.92 10.16
N ASP A 119 31.11 3.81 9.42
CA ASP A 119 32.08 3.50 8.37
C ASP A 119 31.40 3.40 7.01
N GLU A 120 31.95 4.08 6.00
CA GLU A 120 31.44 4.02 4.64
C GLU A 120 31.71 2.65 4.00
N ILE A 121 30.67 2.00 3.50
CA ILE A 121 30.77 0.80 2.67
C ILE A 121 31.13 1.23 1.25
N LYS A 122 32.43 1.21 0.97
CA LYS A 122 32.96 1.64 -0.32
C LYS A 122 32.57 0.68 -1.44
N TYR A 123 32.36 1.23 -2.62
CA TYR A 123 32.15 0.45 -3.82
C TYR A 123 33.36 -0.43 -4.12
N ASP A 124 33.10 -1.69 -4.43
CA ASP A 124 34.11 -2.67 -4.84
C ASP A 124 33.54 -3.49 -6.02
N PRO A 125 34.13 -3.38 -7.23
CA PRO A 125 33.69 -4.14 -8.40
C PRO A 125 33.84 -5.66 -8.21
N ALA A 126 34.73 -6.14 -7.32
CA ALA A 126 34.86 -7.56 -7.01
C ALA A 126 33.64 -8.18 -6.32
N ARG A 127 32.71 -7.36 -5.85
CA ARG A 127 31.42 -7.80 -5.30
C ARG A 127 30.41 -8.17 -6.37
N PHE A 128 30.70 -7.89 -7.65
CA PHE A 128 29.79 -8.15 -8.76
C PHE A 128 30.35 -9.22 -9.69
N ASP A 129 29.43 -9.99 -10.25
CA ASP A 129 29.66 -10.84 -11.39
C ASP A 129 29.09 -10.13 -12.64
N PHE A 130 29.95 -9.83 -13.58
CA PHE A 130 29.59 -9.15 -14.83
C PHE A 130 29.24 -10.13 -15.96
N GLY A 131 29.30 -11.44 -15.68
CA GLY A 131 29.06 -12.48 -16.68
C GLY A 131 30.02 -12.36 -17.86
N GLU A 132 29.46 -12.30 -19.09
CA GLU A 132 30.25 -12.16 -20.32
C GLU A 132 30.59 -10.70 -20.70
N LEU A 133 30.07 -9.74 -19.94
CA LEU A 133 30.32 -8.32 -20.19
C LEU A 133 31.77 -7.97 -19.88
N LYS A 134 32.38 -7.23 -20.79
CA LYS A 134 33.78 -6.76 -20.65
C LYS A 134 33.80 -5.25 -20.53
N PHE A 135 34.30 -4.78 -19.41
CA PHE A 135 34.47 -3.35 -19.14
C PHE A 135 35.94 -3.03 -18.93
N ASP A 136 36.34 -1.78 -19.19
CA ASP A 136 37.63 -1.29 -18.76
C ASP A 136 37.67 -1.29 -17.22
N PRO A 137 38.60 -2.01 -16.56
CA PRO A 137 38.73 -2.00 -15.10
C PRO A 137 38.81 -0.58 -14.51
N LYS A 138 39.46 0.35 -15.22
CA LYS A 138 39.56 1.76 -14.80
C LYS A 138 38.20 2.49 -14.83
N ALA A 139 37.27 2.08 -15.69
CA ALA A 139 35.95 2.65 -15.74
C ALA A 139 35.11 2.29 -14.49
N THR A 140 35.37 1.13 -13.88
CA THR A 140 34.68 0.69 -12.67
C THR A 140 35.22 1.33 -11.38
N GLU A 141 36.47 1.81 -11.35
CA GLU A 141 37.09 2.37 -10.13
C GLU A 141 36.37 3.61 -9.55
N LYS A 142 35.66 4.37 -10.39
CA LYS A 142 34.98 5.63 -10.01
C LYS A 142 33.48 5.47 -9.83
N LEU A 143 32.96 4.26 -9.94
CA LEU A 143 31.55 3.97 -9.75
C LEU A 143 31.18 3.93 -8.27
N GLY A 144 29.89 3.83 -8.01
CA GLY A 144 29.32 3.65 -6.69
C GLY A 144 28.15 2.67 -6.73
N TYR A 145 27.50 2.49 -5.61
CA TYR A 145 26.27 1.72 -5.53
C TYR A 145 25.10 2.60 -5.95
N ALA A 146 24.19 2.07 -6.78
CA ALA A 146 22.96 2.74 -7.17
C ALA A 146 21.87 2.66 -6.07
N GLY A 147 22.02 1.71 -5.18
CA GLY A 147 21.11 1.39 -4.09
C GLY A 147 21.49 0.08 -3.44
N PHE A 148 20.59 -0.44 -2.63
CA PHE A 148 20.83 -1.71 -1.92
C PHE A 148 19.53 -2.50 -1.74
N LYS A 149 19.69 -3.77 -1.42
CA LYS A 149 18.64 -4.67 -1.00
C LYS A 149 18.98 -5.36 0.32
N VAL A 150 17.94 -5.63 1.09
CA VAL A 150 18.02 -6.42 2.32
C VAL A 150 17.50 -7.81 2.02
N THR A 151 18.24 -8.83 2.43
CA THR A 151 17.79 -10.22 2.40
C THR A 151 17.60 -10.77 3.82
N TYR A 152 16.68 -11.73 3.95
CA TYR A 152 16.30 -12.36 5.20
C TYR A 152 15.71 -13.74 4.92
N PRO A 153 15.89 -14.77 5.76
CA PRO A 153 15.33 -16.11 5.55
C PRO A 153 13.83 -16.15 5.91
N ILE A 154 12.99 -15.41 5.14
CA ILE A 154 11.57 -15.22 5.46
C ILE A 154 10.70 -16.42 5.08
N ASN A 155 11.06 -17.14 4.00
CA ASN A 155 10.27 -18.27 3.52
C ASN A 155 10.83 -19.60 4.02
N LYS A 156 12.16 -19.76 4.06
CA LYS A 156 12.89 -20.94 4.51
C LYS A 156 14.13 -20.53 5.27
N ASP A 157 14.44 -21.21 6.36
CA ASP A 157 15.55 -20.88 7.26
C ASP A 157 16.93 -20.98 6.60
N ASP A 158 17.08 -21.80 5.58
CA ASP A 158 18.31 -22.07 4.85
C ASP A 158 18.48 -21.21 3.59
N LYS A 159 17.52 -20.33 3.28
CA LYS A 159 17.53 -19.51 2.06
C LYS A 159 17.30 -18.04 2.36
N GLN A 160 18.24 -17.21 1.89
CA GLN A 160 18.06 -15.76 1.90
C GLN A 160 17.09 -15.35 0.78
N ASP A 161 16.00 -14.69 1.16
CA ASP A 161 15.04 -14.06 0.24
C ASP A 161 15.20 -12.55 0.29
N GLU A 162 15.11 -11.88 -0.85
CA GLU A 162 15.06 -10.42 -0.90
C GLU A 162 13.74 -9.94 -0.29
N ILE A 163 13.81 -9.09 0.74
CA ILE A 163 12.63 -8.60 1.47
C ILE A 163 12.42 -7.11 1.38
N MET A 164 13.45 -6.35 1.05
CA MET A 164 13.38 -4.90 0.87
C MET A 164 14.39 -4.46 -0.17
N THR A 165 14.00 -3.49 -1.01
CA THR A 165 14.89 -2.82 -1.95
C THR A 165 14.74 -1.31 -1.85
N MET A 166 15.87 -0.59 -1.92
CA MET A 166 15.95 0.87 -2.03
C MET A 166 16.76 1.20 -3.27
N LEU A 167 16.08 1.59 -4.34
CA LEU A 167 16.68 1.86 -5.64
C LEU A 167 15.88 2.92 -6.40
N GLY A 168 16.58 3.94 -6.90
CA GLY A 168 16.00 5.02 -7.68
C GLY A 168 15.24 6.07 -6.85
N ALA A 169 15.54 7.34 -7.02
CA ALA A 169 14.97 8.47 -6.29
C ALA A 169 14.82 8.15 -4.78
N SER A 170 13.60 8.21 -4.25
CA SER A 170 13.30 7.80 -2.87
C SER A 170 12.36 6.60 -2.78
N TYR A 171 12.33 5.79 -3.84
CA TYR A 171 11.49 4.58 -3.89
C TYR A 171 12.06 3.47 -3.03
N PHE A 172 11.14 2.75 -2.39
CA PHE A 172 11.45 1.47 -1.74
C PHE A 172 10.28 0.50 -1.86
N ARG A 173 10.60 -0.78 -1.94
CA ARG A 173 9.64 -1.89 -1.97
C ARG A 173 9.95 -2.85 -0.86
N VAL A 174 8.90 -3.45 -0.30
CA VAL A 174 9.02 -4.43 0.78
C VAL A 174 8.08 -5.59 0.51
N ILE A 175 8.44 -6.78 0.95
CA ILE A 175 7.59 -7.96 0.90
C ILE A 175 7.59 -8.71 2.23
N GLY A 176 6.52 -9.45 2.46
CA GLY A 176 6.39 -10.41 3.53
C GLY A 176 6.56 -11.86 3.07
N LYS A 177 6.32 -12.80 3.98
CA LYS A 177 6.41 -14.23 3.68
C LYS A 177 5.45 -14.63 2.56
N GLY A 178 5.95 -15.31 1.54
CA GLY A 178 5.17 -15.81 0.41
C GLY A 178 4.75 -14.76 -0.61
N GLN A 179 5.20 -13.51 -0.45
CA GLN A 179 4.88 -12.40 -1.34
C GLN A 179 5.93 -12.19 -2.42
N VAL A 180 5.57 -11.43 -3.45
CA VAL A 180 6.45 -10.91 -4.49
C VAL A 180 6.29 -9.39 -4.58
N TYR A 181 7.28 -8.68 -5.14
CA TYR A 181 7.19 -7.23 -5.29
C TYR A 181 6.02 -6.81 -6.19
N GLY A 182 5.31 -5.78 -5.76
CA GLY A 182 4.28 -5.07 -6.49
C GLY A 182 4.46 -3.57 -6.32
N LEU A 183 3.52 -2.92 -5.63
CA LEU A 183 3.55 -1.48 -5.37
C LEU A 183 4.81 -1.04 -4.61
N SER A 184 5.12 0.25 -4.72
CA SER A 184 6.24 0.91 -4.06
C SER A 184 5.75 1.94 -3.05
N ALA A 185 6.60 2.28 -2.06
CA ALA A 185 6.49 3.50 -1.29
C ALA A 185 7.62 4.46 -1.66
N ARG A 186 7.45 5.74 -1.33
CA ARG A 186 8.46 6.78 -1.51
C ARG A 186 8.72 7.52 -0.21
N GLY A 187 9.88 8.16 -0.09
CA GLY A 187 10.15 9.05 1.04
C GLY A 187 9.21 10.26 1.04
N MET A 188 9.08 10.94 -0.09
CA MET A 188 8.28 12.17 -0.24
C MET A 188 7.82 12.32 -1.69
N ALA A 189 6.67 12.95 -1.90
CA ALA A 189 6.19 13.39 -3.20
C ALA A 189 6.02 14.91 -3.21
N ILE A 190 6.44 15.57 -4.27
CA ILE A 190 6.32 17.03 -4.42
C ILE A 190 5.65 17.33 -5.74
N ASP A 191 4.55 18.09 -5.68
CA ASP A 191 3.81 18.60 -6.84
C ASP A 191 3.35 17.49 -7.81
N THR A 192 3.01 16.30 -7.29
CA THR A 192 2.44 15.21 -8.09
C THR A 192 1.15 15.65 -8.75
N ALA A 193 1.02 15.39 -10.05
CA ALA A 193 -0.12 15.78 -10.89
C ALA A 193 -0.42 17.29 -10.88
N VAL A 194 0.61 18.14 -10.74
CA VAL A 194 0.53 19.59 -10.91
C VAL A 194 1.04 19.96 -12.30
N PRO A 195 0.42 20.91 -13.00
CA PRO A 195 0.84 21.30 -14.35
C PRO A 195 2.30 21.77 -14.48
N SER A 196 2.90 22.25 -13.40
CA SER A 196 4.33 22.66 -13.36
C SER A 196 5.31 21.47 -13.39
N GLY A 197 4.82 20.25 -13.26
CA GLY A 197 5.62 19.02 -13.18
C GLY A 197 5.89 18.57 -11.75
N GLU A 198 6.07 17.26 -11.60
CA GLU A 198 6.42 16.59 -10.33
C GLU A 198 7.92 16.69 -10.08
N GLU A 199 8.30 16.87 -8.82
CA GLU A 199 9.67 16.74 -8.36
C GLU A 199 9.87 15.42 -7.63
N PHE A 200 10.98 14.72 -7.96
CA PHE A 200 11.33 13.43 -7.38
C PHE A 200 12.49 13.57 -6.40
N PRO A 201 12.23 13.78 -5.10
CA PRO A 201 13.27 13.78 -4.07
C PRO A 201 14.01 12.44 -4.03
N ARG A 202 15.34 12.50 -3.73
CA ARG A 202 16.20 11.33 -3.75
C ARG A 202 16.81 11.08 -2.39
N PHE A 203 16.92 9.80 -2.01
CA PHE A 203 17.84 9.40 -0.95
C PHE A 203 19.28 9.47 -1.48
N LYS A 204 20.11 10.28 -0.85
CA LYS A 204 21.50 10.46 -1.28
C LYS A 204 22.51 9.74 -0.38
N GLU A 205 22.15 9.49 0.88
CA GLU A 205 23.01 8.83 1.85
C GLU A 205 22.18 7.98 2.81
N PHE A 206 22.70 6.81 3.15
CA PHE A 206 22.10 5.86 4.08
C PHE A 206 23.08 5.50 5.20
N TRP A 207 22.55 5.23 6.39
CA TRP A 207 23.25 4.65 7.53
C TRP A 207 22.44 3.46 8.02
N ILE A 208 23.08 2.29 8.07
CA ILE A 208 22.43 1.04 8.39
C ILE A 208 23.09 0.48 9.64
N GLU A 209 22.28 0.32 10.69
CA GLU A 209 22.79 -0.26 11.93
C GLU A 209 23.14 -1.73 11.71
N LYS A 210 24.35 -2.11 12.14
CA LYS A 210 24.77 -3.50 12.10
C LYS A 210 23.92 -4.31 13.08
N PRO A 211 23.09 -5.28 12.61
CA PRO A 211 22.20 -6.01 13.48
C PRO A 211 22.97 -6.99 14.36
N ASN A 212 22.54 -7.14 15.61
CA ASN A 212 23.00 -8.23 16.45
C ASN A 212 22.32 -9.56 16.05
N GLY A 213 22.92 -10.70 16.40
CA GLY A 213 22.40 -12.01 15.99
C GLY A 213 20.99 -12.36 16.45
N GLU A 214 20.47 -11.67 17.47
CA GLU A 214 19.12 -11.87 18.04
C GLU A 214 18.12 -10.79 17.61
N ASP A 215 18.56 -9.76 16.86
CA ASP A 215 17.68 -8.67 16.45
C ASP A 215 16.63 -9.15 15.44
N GLY A 216 15.37 -9.03 15.80
CA GLY A 216 14.23 -9.31 14.92
C GLY A 216 13.90 -8.14 13.98
N HIS A 217 14.78 -7.13 13.86
CA HIS A 217 14.57 -5.93 13.05
C HIS A 217 15.88 -5.34 12.54
N LEU A 218 15.77 -4.52 11.49
CA LEU A 218 16.89 -3.77 10.93
C LEU A 218 16.55 -2.28 10.95
N VAL A 219 17.50 -1.45 11.41
CA VAL A 219 17.35 0.01 11.45
C VAL A 219 18.14 0.63 10.30
N ILE A 220 17.49 1.50 9.54
CA ILE A 220 18.07 2.19 8.40
C ILE A 220 17.73 3.68 8.54
N TYR A 221 18.73 4.55 8.47
CA TYR A 221 18.52 5.98 8.34
C TYR A 221 18.81 6.43 6.92
N ALA A 222 18.14 7.47 6.46
CA ALA A 222 18.32 8.01 5.12
C ALA A 222 18.22 9.53 5.10
N LEU A 223 19.11 10.15 4.33
CA LEU A 223 19.11 11.58 4.02
C LEU A 223 18.51 11.78 2.63
N LEU A 224 17.41 12.52 2.57
CA LEU A 224 16.71 12.87 1.34
C LEU A 224 17.09 14.30 0.91
N ASP A 225 17.23 14.49 -0.40
CA ASP A 225 17.60 15.78 -0.99
C ASP A 225 16.92 16.01 -2.34
N SER A 226 16.47 17.25 -2.58
CA SER A 226 15.87 17.69 -3.84
C SER A 226 15.90 19.21 -4.00
N PRO A 227 15.56 19.78 -5.17
CA PRO A 227 15.54 21.22 -5.37
C PRO A 227 14.76 22.02 -4.33
N ARG A 228 13.59 21.53 -3.88
CA ARG A 228 12.70 22.27 -2.98
C ARG A 228 12.50 21.66 -1.60
N ALA A 229 13.09 20.49 -1.33
CA ALA A 229 12.97 19.86 -0.02
C ALA A 229 14.18 19.02 0.37
N THR A 230 14.35 18.82 1.68
CA THR A 230 15.25 17.84 2.28
C THR A 230 14.50 17.05 3.34
N GLY A 231 15.06 15.91 3.74
CA GLY A 231 14.43 15.12 4.79
C GLY A 231 15.38 14.12 5.45
N ALA A 232 15.15 13.88 6.72
CA ALA A 232 15.76 12.82 7.49
C ALA A 232 14.73 11.73 7.76
N TYR A 233 15.12 10.48 7.56
CA TYR A 233 14.27 9.31 7.73
C TYR A 233 14.93 8.27 8.60
N GLN A 234 14.13 7.58 9.42
CA GLN A 234 14.47 6.33 10.08
C GLN A 234 13.44 5.29 9.67
N PHE A 235 13.91 4.15 9.18
CA PHE A 235 13.10 2.98 8.87
C PHE A 235 13.48 1.86 9.84
N ILE A 236 12.49 1.22 10.47
CA ILE A 236 12.69 0.03 11.29
C ILE A 236 11.93 -1.11 10.63
N LEU A 237 12.66 -1.96 9.91
CA LEU A 237 12.12 -3.09 9.16
C LEU A 237 11.95 -4.30 10.07
N ARG A 238 10.73 -4.85 10.14
CA ARG A 238 10.38 -6.07 10.89
C ARG A 238 9.77 -7.10 9.94
N PRO A 239 10.56 -8.10 9.50
CA PRO A 239 10.08 -9.15 8.62
C PRO A 239 8.99 -10.02 9.25
N GLY A 240 8.03 -10.48 8.43
CA GLY A 240 6.94 -11.36 8.85
C GLY A 240 6.00 -11.70 7.71
N SER A 241 4.88 -12.38 7.98
CA SER A 241 3.77 -12.51 7.03
C SER A 241 3.11 -11.16 6.75
N ASP A 242 3.02 -10.32 7.80
CA ASP A 242 2.80 -8.89 7.78
C ASP A 242 4.14 -8.23 8.07
N THR A 243 4.93 -7.95 7.02
CA THR A 243 6.19 -7.22 7.18
C THR A 243 5.87 -5.75 7.46
N ARG A 244 6.42 -5.23 8.56
CA ARG A 244 6.15 -3.88 9.04
C ARG A 244 7.38 -3.01 8.95
N VAL A 245 7.18 -1.79 8.48
CA VAL A 245 8.21 -0.75 8.47
C VAL A 245 7.73 0.45 9.26
N ASP A 246 8.30 0.67 10.46
CA ASP A 246 8.08 1.91 11.18
C ASP A 246 8.93 3.02 10.56
N VAL A 247 8.31 4.12 10.18
CA VAL A 247 8.98 5.28 9.58
C VAL A 247 8.84 6.47 10.50
N LYS A 248 9.98 7.11 10.81
CA LYS A 248 10.02 8.45 11.36
C LYS A 248 10.66 9.37 10.34
N SER A 249 10.03 10.49 10.07
CA SER A 249 10.55 11.46 9.11
C SER A 249 10.50 12.87 9.66
N ARG A 250 11.57 13.63 9.40
CA ARG A 250 11.63 15.07 9.62
C ARG A 250 12.00 15.75 8.32
N MET A 251 11.09 16.56 7.80
CA MET A 251 11.18 17.19 6.48
C MET A 251 11.38 18.69 6.62
N TYR A 252 12.10 19.29 5.67
CA TYR A 252 12.32 20.74 5.57
C TYR A 252 12.08 21.15 4.11
N LEU A 253 11.25 22.18 3.90
CA LEU A 253 11.12 22.79 2.59
C LEU A 253 12.25 23.82 2.39
N ARG A 254 12.89 23.83 1.21
CA ARG A 254 13.80 24.90 0.78
C ARG A 254 13.04 26.07 0.22
N ASP A 255 11.93 25.80 -0.46
CA ASP A 255 11.10 26.78 -1.14
C ASP A 255 9.63 26.32 -1.12
N LYS A 256 8.74 27.20 -1.56
CA LYS A 256 7.31 26.90 -1.64
C LYS A 256 7.03 25.77 -2.62
N VAL A 257 6.15 24.88 -2.22
CA VAL A 257 5.60 23.79 -3.03
C VAL A 257 4.08 23.95 -3.11
N THR A 258 3.46 23.45 -4.16
CA THR A 258 2.00 23.45 -4.29
C THR A 258 1.40 22.28 -3.51
N LYS A 259 2.07 21.12 -3.54
CA LYS A 259 1.66 19.90 -2.85
C LYS A 259 2.86 19.25 -2.16
N LEU A 260 2.70 18.91 -0.89
CA LEU A 260 3.59 18.01 -0.17
C LEU A 260 2.85 16.69 0.05
N GLY A 261 3.32 15.63 -0.56
CA GLY A 261 2.80 14.27 -0.37
C GLY A 261 3.61 13.52 0.68
N VAL A 262 2.94 13.13 1.76
CA VAL A 262 3.49 12.37 2.89
C VAL A 262 3.11 10.91 2.77
N ALA A 263 4.03 10.00 3.09
CA ALA A 263 3.87 8.56 2.99
C ALA A 263 3.30 8.11 1.61
N PRO A 264 3.91 8.54 0.48
CA PRO A 264 3.37 8.24 -0.83
C PRO A 264 3.51 6.75 -1.15
N LEU A 265 2.43 6.20 -1.72
CA LEU A 265 2.39 4.86 -2.31
C LEU A 265 2.24 5.01 -3.83
N THR A 266 2.93 4.17 -4.59
CA THR A 266 2.89 4.15 -6.05
C THR A 266 2.59 2.74 -6.52
N SER A 267 1.60 2.58 -7.41
CA SER A 267 1.10 1.29 -7.85
C SER A 267 0.70 1.31 -9.33
N MET A 268 0.26 0.18 -9.84
CA MET A 268 -0.22 0.02 -11.20
C MET A 268 -1.63 -0.56 -11.19
N PHE A 269 -2.52 0.03 -12.02
CA PHE A 269 -3.82 -0.52 -12.36
C PHE A 269 -4.06 -0.34 -13.87
N LEU A 270 -4.14 -1.44 -14.62
CA LEU A 270 -4.42 -1.39 -16.05
C LEU A 270 -5.88 -1.70 -16.36
N PHE A 271 -6.43 -2.77 -15.79
CA PHE A 271 -7.85 -3.14 -15.84
C PHE A 271 -8.21 -4.13 -14.73
N GLY A 272 -9.53 -4.24 -14.46
CA GLY A 272 -10.07 -5.12 -13.44
C GLY A 272 -11.54 -5.44 -13.69
N THR A 273 -12.19 -6.11 -12.75
CA THR A 273 -13.57 -6.60 -12.90
C THR A 273 -14.63 -5.52 -13.12
N HIS A 274 -14.37 -4.29 -12.67
CA HIS A 274 -15.24 -3.13 -12.84
C HIS A 274 -14.85 -2.25 -14.03
N GLN A 275 -13.65 -2.45 -14.58
CA GLN A 275 -13.15 -1.78 -15.77
C GLN A 275 -12.45 -2.81 -16.66
N PRO A 276 -13.18 -3.53 -17.52
CA PRO A 276 -12.62 -4.58 -18.37
C PRO A 276 -11.58 -4.02 -19.34
N PRO A 277 -10.67 -4.88 -19.87
CA PRO A 277 -9.63 -4.44 -20.78
C PRO A 277 -10.22 -3.82 -22.04
N ARG A 278 -9.59 -2.73 -22.52
CA ARG A 278 -9.99 -2.04 -23.75
C ARG A 278 -9.67 -2.84 -25.02
N THR A 279 -8.77 -3.80 -24.91
CA THR A 279 -8.39 -4.73 -25.98
C THR A 279 -8.57 -6.15 -25.47
N GLN A 280 -8.77 -7.10 -26.38
CA GLN A 280 -8.91 -8.51 -26.01
C GLN A 280 -7.70 -8.98 -25.22
N ASN A 281 -7.94 -9.55 -24.02
CA ASN A 281 -6.94 -10.12 -23.12
C ASN A 281 -7.50 -11.38 -22.48
N PHE A 282 -6.67 -12.40 -22.25
CA PHE A 282 -7.07 -13.62 -21.57
C PHE A 282 -7.11 -13.43 -20.04
N ARG A 283 -6.34 -12.48 -19.50
CA ARG A 283 -6.34 -12.10 -18.07
C ARG A 283 -7.62 -11.30 -17.76
N ARG A 284 -8.25 -11.58 -16.64
CA ARG A 284 -9.46 -10.86 -16.20
C ARG A 284 -9.13 -9.57 -15.49
N GLU A 285 -8.02 -9.59 -14.77
CA GLU A 285 -7.51 -8.48 -13.99
C GLU A 285 -6.01 -8.31 -14.23
N LEU A 286 -5.54 -7.07 -14.17
CA LEU A 286 -4.12 -6.77 -14.28
C LEU A 286 -3.84 -5.50 -13.50
N HIS A 287 -3.35 -5.67 -12.26
CA HIS A 287 -3.06 -4.58 -11.35
C HIS A 287 -2.25 -5.04 -10.13
N ASP A 288 -1.45 -4.15 -9.58
CA ASP A 288 -0.73 -4.35 -8.30
C ASP A 288 -1.63 -4.08 -7.10
N SER A 289 -2.60 -3.19 -7.28
CA SER A 289 -3.60 -2.86 -6.27
C SER A 289 -4.97 -2.73 -6.92
N SER A 290 -6.02 -3.19 -6.25
CA SER A 290 -7.40 -3.11 -6.73
C SER A 290 -8.15 -1.87 -6.26
N GLY A 291 -7.70 -1.22 -5.18
CA GLY A 291 -8.38 -0.04 -4.64
C GLY A 291 -7.59 0.71 -3.57
N LEU A 292 -8.02 1.95 -3.33
CA LEU A 292 -7.62 2.77 -2.19
C LEU A 292 -8.60 2.53 -1.05
N SER A 293 -8.08 2.21 0.15
CA SER A 293 -8.85 2.18 1.39
C SER A 293 -8.44 3.34 2.29
N ILE A 294 -9.39 3.94 3.01
CA ILE A 294 -9.16 5.04 3.95
C ILE A 294 -9.96 4.76 5.22
N GLN A 295 -9.32 4.93 6.39
CA GLN A 295 -9.98 4.94 7.68
C GLN A 295 -9.92 6.35 8.29
N ALA A 296 -11.07 6.97 8.45
CA ALA A 296 -11.19 8.28 9.07
C ALA A 296 -11.15 8.19 10.61
N ALA A 297 -10.88 9.33 11.28
CA ALA A 297 -10.83 9.41 12.75
C ALA A 297 -12.16 9.04 13.41
N ASN A 298 -13.29 9.38 12.75
CA ASN A 298 -14.64 9.05 13.22
C ASN A 298 -14.99 7.55 13.11
N GLY A 299 -14.10 6.72 12.55
CA GLY A 299 -14.29 5.28 12.38
C GLY A 299 -14.90 4.89 11.03
N GLU A 300 -15.27 5.84 10.18
CA GLU A 300 -15.71 5.54 8.81
C GLU A 300 -14.58 4.91 8.01
N TRP A 301 -14.91 3.86 7.24
CA TRP A 301 -14.05 3.25 6.27
C TRP A 301 -14.58 3.52 4.87
N LEU A 302 -13.69 3.84 3.95
CA LEU A 302 -14.00 4.08 2.56
C LEU A 302 -13.17 3.13 1.69
N TRP A 303 -13.81 2.56 0.68
CA TRP A 303 -13.19 1.77 -0.37
C TRP A 303 -13.40 2.42 -1.72
N ARG A 304 -12.32 2.76 -2.41
CA ARG A 304 -12.32 3.36 -3.75
C ARG A 304 -11.64 2.41 -4.73
N PRO A 305 -12.38 1.64 -5.56
CA PRO A 305 -11.79 0.90 -6.67
C PRO A 305 -10.98 1.81 -7.59
N LEU A 306 -9.80 1.35 -8.01
CA LEU A 306 -8.92 2.12 -8.90
C LEU A 306 -9.41 2.05 -10.35
N ASN A 307 -9.09 3.08 -11.12
CA ASN A 307 -9.35 3.13 -12.55
C ASN A 307 -8.07 3.44 -13.34
N ASN A 308 -8.07 3.04 -14.61
CA ASN A 308 -7.16 3.52 -15.64
C ASN A 308 -7.96 4.47 -16.55
N PRO A 309 -8.08 5.77 -16.19
CA PRO A 309 -8.93 6.70 -16.90
C PRO A 309 -8.35 7.08 -18.25
N ARG A 310 -9.13 7.74 -19.12
CA ARG A 310 -8.65 8.30 -20.41
C ARG A 310 -7.88 9.60 -20.23
N HIS A 311 -8.15 10.32 -19.14
CA HIS A 311 -7.55 11.58 -18.75
C HIS A 311 -7.06 11.50 -17.33
N LEU A 312 -6.05 12.32 -16.99
CA LEU A 312 -5.55 12.42 -15.61
C LEU A 312 -6.72 12.69 -14.65
N SER A 313 -6.87 11.82 -13.65
CA SER A 313 -7.86 11.92 -12.59
C SER A 313 -7.18 12.17 -11.26
N VAL A 314 -7.71 13.12 -10.48
CA VAL A 314 -7.24 13.42 -9.11
C VAL A 314 -8.45 13.47 -8.19
N SER A 315 -8.53 12.52 -7.28
CA SER A 315 -9.58 12.47 -6.24
C SER A 315 -8.99 12.86 -4.89
N SER A 316 -9.70 13.71 -4.14
CA SER A 316 -9.29 14.19 -2.83
C SER A 316 -10.33 13.83 -1.77
N PHE A 317 -9.92 13.12 -0.74
CA PHE A 317 -10.76 12.69 0.38
C PHE A 317 -10.36 13.47 1.64
N SER A 318 -11.20 14.41 2.06
CA SER A 318 -10.95 15.25 3.25
C SER A 318 -11.05 14.40 4.51
N VAL A 319 -10.01 14.43 5.31
CA VAL A 319 -9.95 13.70 6.60
C VAL A 319 -9.20 14.57 7.60
N GLU A 320 -9.55 14.47 8.86
CA GLU A 320 -8.78 15.03 9.97
C GLU A 320 -8.23 13.87 10.79
N ASN A 321 -6.92 13.86 11.07
CA ASN A 321 -6.24 12.80 11.81
C ASN A 321 -6.63 11.39 11.30
N PRO A 322 -6.28 11.03 10.05
CA PRO A 322 -6.64 9.71 9.52
C PRO A 322 -6.08 8.60 10.40
N ARG A 323 -6.85 7.55 10.64
CA ARG A 323 -6.36 6.33 11.29
C ARG A 323 -5.54 5.47 10.36
N GLY A 324 -5.78 5.60 9.05
CA GLY A 324 -4.97 4.95 8.04
C GLY A 324 -5.47 5.16 6.62
N PHE A 325 -4.60 4.84 5.67
CA PHE A 325 -4.95 4.73 4.25
C PHE A 325 -3.97 3.78 3.56
N GLY A 326 -4.38 3.22 2.42
CA GLY A 326 -3.49 2.32 1.71
C GLY A 326 -4.01 1.86 0.36
N LEU A 327 -3.10 1.39 -0.47
CA LEU A 327 -3.40 0.74 -1.73
C LEU A 327 -3.45 -0.77 -1.50
N LEU A 328 -4.64 -1.35 -1.64
CA LEU A 328 -4.88 -2.75 -1.29
C LEU A 328 -5.12 -3.61 -2.52
N GLN A 329 -4.55 -4.80 -2.52
CA GLN A 329 -4.79 -5.85 -3.51
C GLN A 329 -5.77 -6.87 -2.93
N ARG A 330 -7.02 -6.86 -3.38
CA ARG A 330 -8.09 -7.78 -2.90
C ARG A 330 -8.26 -9.03 -3.75
N GLY A 331 -7.83 -8.98 -5.02
CA GLY A 331 -7.72 -10.15 -5.88
C GLY A 331 -6.58 -11.05 -5.42
N ARG A 332 -6.85 -12.33 -5.13
CA ARG A 332 -5.85 -13.27 -4.59
C ARG A 332 -5.86 -14.63 -5.28
N GLU A 333 -6.78 -14.83 -6.21
CA GLU A 333 -6.88 -16.06 -6.96
C GLU A 333 -6.01 -15.98 -8.22
N PHE A 334 -5.17 -16.98 -8.45
CA PHE A 334 -4.34 -17.05 -9.66
C PHE A 334 -5.17 -16.90 -10.95
N SER A 335 -6.36 -17.51 -10.99
CA SER A 335 -7.28 -17.48 -12.13
C SER A 335 -7.84 -16.10 -12.48
N GLN A 336 -7.65 -15.08 -11.62
CA GLN A 336 -7.99 -13.69 -11.92
C GLN A 336 -6.95 -13.07 -12.84
N PHE A 337 -5.68 -13.44 -12.68
CA PHE A 337 -4.54 -12.83 -13.36
C PHE A 337 -3.94 -13.71 -14.44
N GLU A 338 -3.93 -15.04 -14.27
CA GLU A 338 -3.35 -16.04 -15.21
C GLU A 338 -1.90 -15.73 -15.59
N ASP A 339 -1.10 -15.22 -14.64
CA ASP A 339 0.25 -14.74 -14.86
C ASP A 339 1.25 -15.51 -13.97
N LEU A 340 2.09 -16.34 -14.59
CA LEU A 340 3.09 -17.16 -13.91
C LEU A 340 4.38 -16.39 -13.61
N ASP A 341 4.67 -15.35 -14.38
CA ASP A 341 5.93 -14.61 -14.29
C ASP A 341 5.80 -13.47 -13.26
N ASP A 342 4.78 -12.62 -13.39
CA ASP A 342 4.59 -11.45 -12.53
C ASP A 342 3.81 -11.73 -11.23
N ARG A 343 3.07 -12.86 -11.15
CA ARG A 343 2.39 -13.36 -9.97
C ARG A 343 1.62 -12.26 -9.19
N TYR A 344 0.75 -11.52 -9.89
CA TYR A 344 -0.08 -10.45 -9.30
C TYR A 344 -0.92 -10.92 -8.10
N ASP A 345 -1.30 -12.20 -8.08
CA ASP A 345 -1.98 -12.87 -6.96
C ASP A 345 -1.21 -12.83 -5.64
N LYS A 346 0.14 -12.68 -5.69
CA LYS A 346 1.04 -12.66 -4.53
C LYS A 346 1.57 -11.27 -4.18
N ARG A 347 1.16 -10.21 -4.90
CA ARG A 347 1.62 -8.86 -4.61
C ARG A 347 0.94 -8.34 -3.34
N PRO A 348 1.67 -7.71 -2.40
CA PRO A 348 1.09 -7.27 -1.12
C PRO A 348 0.17 -6.05 -1.27
N SER A 349 -0.71 -5.87 -0.32
CA SER A 349 -1.30 -4.58 0.03
C SER A 349 -0.30 -3.76 0.82
N ALA A 350 -0.33 -2.42 0.70
CA ALA A 350 0.40 -1.52 1.58
C ALA A 350 -0.58 -0.61 2.32
N TRP A 351 -0.52 -0.65 3.65
CA TRP A 351 -1.36 0.15 4.55
C TRP A 351 -0.52 1.08 5.40
N ILE A 352 -0.78 2.37 5.33
CA ILE A 352 -0.15 3.42 6.14
C ILE A 352 -0.98 3.60 7.41
N GLU A 353 -0.37 3.41 8.56
CA GLU A 353 -0.94 3.67 9.88
C GLU A 353 -0.21 4.90 10.48
N PRO A 354 -0.81 6.09 10.50
CA PRO A 354 -0.24 7.26 11.15
C PRO A 354 0.08 7.02 12.64
N ARG A 355 1.15 7.64 13.10
CA ARG A 355 1.57 7.64 14.50
C ARG A 355 1.57 9.07 15.02
N GLY A 356 0.62 9.39 15.89
CA GLY A 356 0.34 10.75 16.35
C GLY A 356 -0.65 11.47 15.44
N ASP A 357 -0.89 12.73 15.73
CA ASP A 357 -1.86 13.56 15.03
C ASP A 357 -1.25 14.16 13.77
N TRP A 358 -1.87 13.92 12.62
CA TRP A 358 -1.47 14.48 11.33
C TRP A 358 -2.23 15.74 10.96
N GLY A 359 -3.24 16.12 11.75
CA GLY A 359 -4.06 17.30 11.56
C GLY A 359 -5.06 17.18 10.42
N LYS A 360 -5.47 18.34 9.90
CA LYS A 360 -6.40 18.42 8.75
C LYS A 360 -5.64 18.28 7.44
N GLY A 361 -6.27 17.60 6.48
CA GLY A 361 -5.71 17.41 5.16
C GLY A 361 -6.59 16.53 4.30
N VAL A 362 -6.01 15.98 3.26
CA VAL A 362 -6.68 15.07 2.35
C VAL A 362 -5.81 13.85 2.04
N VAL A 363 -6.43 12.69 1.90
CA VAL A 363 -5.82 11.60 1.14
C VAL A 363 -6.08 11.88 -0.32
N GLU A 364 -5.03 12.04 -1.12
CA GLU A 364 -5.14 12.31 -2.55
C GLU A 364 -4.81 11.04 -3.33
N LEU A 365 -5.67 10.70 -4.29
CA LEU A 365 -5.49 9.61 -5.25
C LEU A 365 -5.29 10.22 -6.62
N VAL A 366 -4.18 9.88 -7.26
CA VAL A 366 -3.86 10.27 -8.63
C VAL A 366 -3.89 9.03 -9.50
N GLU A 367 -4.69 9.06 -10.58
CA GLU A 367 -4.85 8.00 -11.57
C GLU A 367 -4.43 8.56 -12.94
N ILE A 368 -3.33 8.05 -13.48
CA ILE A 368 -2.70 8.51 -14.72
C ILE A 368 -3.08 7.54 -15.84
N PRO A 369 -3.51 8.00 -17.03
CA PRO A 369 -3.75 7.11 -18.16
C PRO A 369 -2.50 6.30 -18.53
N THR A 370 -2.64 4.99 -18.66
CA THR A 370 -1.58 4.12 -19.18
C THR A 370 -2.09 3.18 -20.27
N ALA A 371 -1.22 2.87 -21.22
CA ALA A 371 -1.52 1.95 -22.31
C ALA A 371 -1.12 0.51 -21.98
N ASP A 372 -0.19 0.31 -21.03
CA ASP A 372 0.38 -0.98 -20.71
C ASP A 372 0.75 -1.09 -19.21
N GLU A 373 1.14 -2.28 -18.79
CA GLU A 373 1.45 -2.65 -17.40
C GLU A 373 2.84 -2.20 -16.93
N THR A 374 3.68 -1.65 -17.79
CA THR A 374 5.06 -1.30 -17.44
C THR A 374 5.17 0.03 -16.68
N ASN A 375 4.08 0.81 -16.66
CA ASN A 375 4.05 2.12 -16.04
C ASN A 375 3.26 2.06 -14.72
N ASP A 376 3.88 2.46 -13.62
CA ASP A 376 3.17 2.76 -12.38
C ASP A 376 2.30 4.01 -12.62
N ASN A 377 0.98 3.83 -12.64
CA ASN A 377 0.03 4.87 -13.01
C ASN A 377 -0.88 5.33 -11.86
N ILE A 378 -0.65 4.82 -10.67
CA ILE A 378 -1.43 5.13 -9.47
C ILE A 378 -0.51 5.72 -8.41
N VAL A 379 -0.90 6.86 -7.82
CA VAL A 379 -0.22 7.43 -6.66
C VAL A 379 -1.25 7.80 -5.60
N ALA A 380 -1.00 7.42 -4.35
CA ALA A 380 -1.82 7.83 -3.21
C ALA A 380 -0.91 8.38 -2.10
N PHE A 381 -1.31 9.49 -1.47
CA PHE A 381 -0.53 10.12 -0.40
C PHE A 381 -1.41 10.97 0.50
N TRP A 382 -0.91 11.24 1.70
CA TRP A 382 -1.47 12.27 2.57
C TRP A 382 -0.95 13.65 2.17
N LYS A 383 -1.85 14.61 1.98
CA LYS A 383 -1.53 16.01 1.75
C LYS A 383 -2.05 16.85 2.92
N PRO A 384 -1.17 17.42 3.75
CA PRO A 384 -1.57 18.29 4.85
C PRO A 384 -2.24 19.58 4.30
N GLU A 385 -3.24 20.10 5.03
CA GLU A 385 -3.90 21.35 4.68
C GLU A 385 -2.95 22.53 4.78
N THR A 386 -2.09 22.52 5.80
CA THR A 386 -1.11 23.58 6.05
C THR A 386 0.29 23.04 5.79
N LEU A 387 1.03 23.72 4.92
CA LEU A 387 2.43 23.43 4.63
C LEU A 387 3.36 24.17 5.60
N PRO A 388 4.50 23.56 5.99
CA PRO A 388 5.49 24.24 6.78
C PRO A 388 6.11 25.43 6.00
N ALA A 389 6.57 26.45 6.72
CA ALA A 389 7.37 27.49 6.09
C ALA A 389 8.74 26.93 5.66
N PRO A 390 9.39 27.50 4.61
CA PRO A 390 10.73 27.10 4.24
C PRO A 390 11.71 27.17 5.43
N GLY A 391 12.48 26.10 5.64
CA GLY A 391 13.43 25.95 6.74
C GLY A 391 12.83 25.47 8.06
N GLU A 392 11.51 25.48 8.22
CA GLU A 392 10.85 24.94 9.42
C GLU A 392 10.68 23.41 9.32
N PRO A 393 10.94 22.67 10.41
CA PRO A 393 10.75 21.23 10.42
C PRO A 393 9.28 20.85 10.45
N VAL A 394 8.94 19.75 9.78
CA VAL A 394 7.67 19.05 9.96
C VAL A 394 7.93 17.56 10.11
N ASP A 395 7.35 16.98 11.15
CA ASP A 395 7.54 15.57 11.50
C ASP A 395 6.30 14.75 11.15
N PHE A 396 6.49 13.63 10.46
CA PHE A 396 5.46 12.64 10.23
C PHE A 396 5.99 11.25 10.59
N ASN A 397 5.30 10.60 11.51
CA ASN A 397 5.61 9.25 11.94
C ASN A 397 4.49 8.32 11.52
N TYR A 398 4.82 7.15 11.01
CA TYR A 398 3.84 6.17 10.55
C TYR A 398 4.42 4.77 10.50
N ARG A 399 3.55 3.78 10.39
CA ARG A 399 3.89 2.40 10.09
C ARG A 399 3.33 2.03 8.74
N ILE A 400 4.08 1.27 7.95
CA ILE A 400 3.60 0.64 6.73
C ILE A 400 3.48 -0.86 7.00
N HIS A 401 2.31 -1.41 6.74
CA HIS A 401 2.06 -2.85 6.70
C HIS A 401 2.13 -3.34 5.26
N TRP A 402 2.95 -4.34 5.00
CA TRP A 402 3.04 -5.04 3.73
C TRP A 402 2.46 -6.44 3.93
N THR A 403 1.19 -6.61 3.57
CA THR A 403 0.42 -7.79 3.95
C THR A 403 -0.47 -8.30 2.82
N MET A 404 -0.80 -9.59 2.85
CA MET A 404 -1.84 -10.21 2.02
C MET A 404 -3.12 -10.47 2.82
N ASP A 405 -3.13 -10.16 4.12
CA ASP A 405 -4.25 -10.43 5.01
C ASP A 405 -5.05 -9.16 5.29
N GLU A 406 -6.26 -9.08 4.71
CA GLU A 406 -7.20 -7.98 4.96
C GLU A 406 -7.62 -7.89 6.44
N ASN A 407 -7.65 -9.02 7.16
CA ASN A 407 -8.02 -9.00 8.59
C ASN A 407 -6.96 -8.32 9.46
N ALA A 408 -5.72 -8.21 8.97
CA ALA A 408 -4.68 -7.45 9.67
C ALA A 408 -4.92 -5.93 9.61
N ILE A 409 -5.77 -5.49 8.69
CA ILE A 409 -6.06 -4.07 8.42
C ILE A 409 -7.43 -3.69 8.96
N HIS A 410 -8.48 -4.47 8.65
CA HIS A 410 -9.87 -4.15 8.98
C HIS A 410 -10.29 -4.51 10.39
N SER A 411 -11.26 -3.77 10.93
CA SER A 411 -11.96 -4.18 12.15
C SER A 411 -12.79 -5.44 11.90
N PRO A 412 -12.78 -6.43 12.81
CA PRO A 412 -13.62 -7.62 12.69
C PRO A 412 -15.13 -7.30 12.75
N ASP A 413 -15.50 -6.14 13.30
CA ASP A 413 -16.89 -5.69 13.43
C ASP A 413 -17.44 -5.01 12.17
N LEU A 414 -16.63 -4.90 11.11
CA LEU A 414 -16.99 -4.25 9.87
C LEU A 414 -16.81 -5.20 8.68
N GLY A 415 -17.80 -5.21 7.78
CA GLY A 415 -17.68 -5.87 6.48
C GLY A 415 -16.96 -4.97 5.47
N TRP A 416 -16.42 -5.58 4.42
CA TRP A 416 -15.71 -4.87 3.36
C TRP A 416 -16.14 -5.33 1.97
N VAL A 417 -15.86 -4.53 0.95
CA VAL A 417 -16.12 -4.85 -0.46
C VAL A 417 -15.08 -5.84 -0.96
N LYS A 418 -15.48 -7.06 -1.28
CA LYS A 418 -14.60 -8.08 -1.85
C LYS A 418 -14.28 -7.78 -3.32
N GLN A 419 -15.32 -7.42 -4.09
CA GLN A 419 -15.20 -7.13 -5.52
C GLN A 419 -16.31 -6.20 -6.00
N THR A 420 -16.04 -5.51 -7.10
CA THR A 420 -17.00 -4.75 -7.88
C THR A 420 -16.98 -5.27 -9.32
N LEU A 421 -18.11 -5.69 -9.83
CA LEU A 421 -18.28 -6.12 -11.23
C LEU A 421 -19.10 -5.06 -11.96
N ARG A 422 -18.74 -4.73 -13.20
CA ARG A 422 -19.49 -3.80 -14.05
C ARG A 422 -19.80 -4.44 -15.40
N SER A 423 -21.01 -4.17 -15.90
CA SER A 423 -21.44 -4.56 -17.23
C SER A 423 -22.41 -3.54 -17.82
N LEU A 424 -22.77 -3.70 -19.06
CA LEU A 424 -23.96 -3.05 -19.62
C LEU A 424 -25.19 -3.57 -18.91
N GLY A 425 -26.14 -2.69 -18.62
CA GLY A 425 -27.44 -3.05 -18.09
C GLY A 425 -28.34 -3.60 -19.20
N ASP A 426 -29.28 -4.44 -18.81
CA ASP A 426 -30.24 -5.05 -19.72
C ASP A 426 -31.63 -5.13 -19.11
N VAL A 427 -32.62 -5.21 -19.96
CA VAL A 427 -34.00 -5.52 -19.60
C VAL A 427 -34.43 -6.83 -20.25
N ARG A 428 -35.17 -7.65 -19.50
CA ARG A 428 -35.75 -8.88 -20.00
C ARG A 428 -37.06 -8.60 -20.73
N GLN A 429 -37.08 -8.92 -22.02
CA GLN A 429 -38.29 -8.80 -22.82
C GLN A 429 -39.29 -9.96 -22.59
N ALA A 430 -40.51 -9.82 -23.09
CA ALA A 430 -41.57 -10.83 -22.95
C ALA A 430 -41.16 -12.21 -23.52
N ASN A 431 -40.30 -12.24 -24.52
CA ASN A 431 -39.77 -13.46 -25.13
C ASN A 431 -38.53 -14.03 -24.38
N LEU A 432 -38.27 -13.56 -23.18
CA LEU A 432 -37.11 -13.93 -22.31
C LEU A 432 -35.73 -13.52 -22.85
N ILE A 433 -35.66 -12.84 -23.99
CA ILE A 433 -34.40 -12.30 -24.50
C ILE A 433 -34.04 -11.06 -23.70
N ARG A 434 -32.76 -10.95 -23.31
CA ARG A 434 -32.19 -9.74 -22.68
C ARG A 434 -31.68 -8.79 -23.74
N GLN A 435 -32.00 -7.52 -23.61
CA GLN A 435 -31.49 -6.47 -24.49
C GLN A 435 -30.90 -5.33 -23.66
N PRO A 436 -29.75 -4.77 -24.09
CA PRO A 436 -29.19 -3.58 -23.48
C PRO A 436 -30.21 -2.44 -23.50
N ASP A 437 -30.31 -1.71 -22.39
CA ASP A 437 -31.26 -0.61 -22.23
C ASP A 437 -30.58 0.76 -22.02
N GLY A 438 -29.29 0.83 -22.28
CA GLY A 438 -28.48 2.04 -22.13
C GLY A 438 -28.12 2.38 -20.68
N THR A 439 -28.40 1.46 -19.75
CA THR A 439 -27.92 1.57 -18.35
C THR A 439 -26.60 0.85 -18.17
N LEU A 440 -25.93 1.14 -17.03
CA LEU A 440 -24.80 0.37 -16.52
C LEU A 440 -25.25 -0.43 -15.30
N ALA A 441 -24.79 -1.66 -15.19
CA ALA A 441 -25.05 -2.55 -14.07
C ALA A 441 -23.78 -2.78 -13.25
N PHE A 442 -23.93 -2.71 -11.91
CA PHE A 442 -22.88 -3.00 -10.96
C PHE A 442 -23.33 -4.11 -10.02
N LEU A 443 -22.41 -5.05 -9.72
CA LEU A 443 -22.56 -6.02 -8.66
C LEU A 443 -21.45 -5.76 -7.64
N ILE A 444 -21.81 -5.44 -6.41
CA ILE A 444 -20.90 -5.13 -5.33
C ILE A 444 -21.07 -6.22 -4.27
N ASP A 445 -20.02 -7.00 -4.03
CA ASP A 445 -20.01 -8.06 -3.01
C ASP A 445 -19.39 -7.55 -1.72
N PHE A 446 -20.20 -7.46 -0.68
CA PHE A 446 -19.78 -7.17 0.69
C PHE A 446 -19.58 -8.48 1.46
N VAL A 447 -18.46 -8.62 2.15
CA VAL A 447 -18.09 -9.78 2.93
C VAL A 447 -17.54 -9.37 4.30
N GLY A 448 -17.27 -10.32 5.15
CA GLY A 448 -16.65 -10.11 6.46
C GLY A 448 -17.35 -10.90 7.57
N PRO A 449 -16.69 -11.07 8.73
CA PRO A 449 -17.24 -11.84 9.85
C PRO A 449 -18.60 -11.38 10.31
N VAL A 450 -18.79 -10.06 10.42
CA VAL A 450 -20.09 -9.46 10.84
C VAL A 450 -21.24 -9.83 9.90
N LEU A 451 -21.01 -9.88 8.59
CA LEU A 451 -22.04 -10.22 7.60
C LEU A 451 -22.30 -11.73 7.56
N SER A 452 -21.25 -12.54 7.71
CA SER A 452 -21.38 -14.01 7.74
C SER A 452 -22.12 -14.52 8.98
N ALA A 453 -22.13 -13.73 10.06
CA ALA A 453 -22.92 -13.99 11.28
C ALA A 453 -24.41 -13.63 11.14
N LEU A 454 -24.81 -12.96 10.06
CA LEU A 454 -26.16 -12.43 9.82
C LEU A 454 -26.73 -12.96 8.48
N PRO A 455 -26.86 -14.30 8.29
CA PRO A 455 -27.37 -14.83 7.03
C PRO A 455 -28.85 -14.49 6.85
N GLU A 456 -29.19 -14.00 5.65
CA GLU A 456 -30.58 -13.67 5.25
C GLU A 456 -31.33 -12.71 6.19
N ASP A 457 -30.58 -11.88 6.94
CA ASP A 457 -31.20 -10.90 7.86
C ASP A 457 -31.94 -9.82 7.05
N LYS A 458 -33.27 -9.80 7.19
CA LYS A 458 -34.18 -8.89 6.48
C LYS A 458 -34.11 -7.45 6.99
N THR A 459 -33.46 -7.21 8.12
CA THR A 459 -33.26 -5.85 8.67
C THR A 459 -32.08 -5.14 8.02
N ILE A 460 -31.23 -5.87 7.28
CA ILE A 460 -30.11 -5.30 6.54
C ILE A 460 -30.63 -4.60 5.28
N ARG A 461 -30.17 -3.38 5.09
CA ARG A 461 -30.50 -2.52 3.96
C ARG A 461 -29.23 -1.95 3.34
N SER A 462 -29.32 -1.58 2.06
CA SER A 462 -28.30 -0.78 1.38
C SER A 462 -28.68 0.69 1.42
N GLN A 463 -27.74 1.54 1.78
CA GLN A 463 -27.81 2.99 1.54
C GLN A 463 -27.00 3.28 0.28
N VAL A 464 -27.66 3.87 -0.72
CA VAL A 464 -27.03 4.23 -2.01
C VAL A 464 -27.22 5.72 -2.23
N THR A 465 -26.13 6.40 -2.60
CA THR A 465 -26.12 7.82 -2.95
C THR A 465 -25.44 7.99 -4.31
N THR A 466 -26.02 8.81 -5.16
CA THR A 466 -25.49 9.15 -6.49
C THR A 466 -25.41 10.67 -6.63
N ASP A 467 -24.55 11.12 -7.52
CA ASP A 467 -24.51 12.54 -7.89
C ASP A 467 -25.69 12.92 -8.81
N GLU A 468 -25.79 14.21 -9.15
CA GLU A 468 -26.85 14.74 -10.01
C GLU A 468 -26.78 14.26 -11.47
N ASN A 469 -25.60 13.80 -11.94
CA ASN A 469 -25.37 13.26 -13.27
C ASN A 469 -25.82 11.81 -13.42
N THR A 470 -26.20 11.18 -12.32
CA THR A 470 -26.59 9.77 -12.24
C THR A 470 -28.04 9.60 -11.88
N GLU A 471 -28.76 8.75 -12.61
CA GLU A 471 -30.09 8.26 -12.26
C GLU A 471 -29.98 6.83 -11.74
N LEU A 472 -30.38 6.59 -10.49
CA LEU A 472 -30.50 5.24 -9.94
C LEU A 472 -31.78 4.59 -10.45
N VAL A 473 -31.65 3.63 -11.37
CA VAL A 473 -32.79 2.94 -12.02
C VAL A 473 -33.29 1.80 -11.14
N ASP A 474 -32.35 1.05 -10.52
CA ASP A 474 -32.67 -0.10 -9.68
C ASP A 474 -31.58 -0.35 -8.65
N ASN A 475 -31.98 -0.80 -7.45
CA ASN A 475 -31.07 -1.33 -6.46
C ASN A 475 -31.68 -2.57 -5.80
N ASN A 476 -30.91 -3.61 -5.61
CA ASN A 476 -31.37 -4.86 -5.02
C ASN A 476 -30.28 -5.48 -4.16
N LEU A 477 -30.58 -5.69 -2.89
CA LEU A 477 -29.67 -6.34 -1.94
C LEU A 477 -30.10 -7.78 -1.70
N ARG A 478 -29.16 -8.73 -1.84
CA ARG A 478 -29.41 -10.16 -1.59
C ARG A 478 -28.29 -10.78 -0.78
N TYR A 479 -28.64 -11.69 0.12
CA TYR A 479 -27.67 -12.57 0.73
C TYR A 479 -27.03 -13.47 -0.32
N ASN A 480 -25.70 -13.60 -0.27
CA ASN A 480 -24.90 -14.45 -1.15
C ASN A 480 -24.35 -15.65 -0.34
N PRO A 481 -24.96 -16.84 -0.42
CA PRO A 481 -24.54 -18.00 0.36
C PRO A 481 -23.15 -18.51 -0.02
N VAL A 482 -22.67 -18.21 -1.22
CA VAL A 482 -21.33 -18.62 -1.69
C VAL A 482 -20.24 -17.85 -0.97
N THR A 483 -20.42 -16.54 -0.82
CA THR A 483 -19.44 -15.68 -0.14
C THR A 483 -19.74 -15.50 1.35
N LYS A 484 -20.89 -15.98 1.82
CA LYS A 484 -21.46 -15.73 3.17
C LYS A 484 -21.53 -14.24 3.50
N GLY A 485 -21.91 -13.44 2.51
CA GLY A 485 -22.01 -11.98 2.58
C GLY A 485 -23.24 -11.50 1.84
N TYR A 486 -23.23 -10.25 1.40
CA TYR A 486 -24.36 -9.65 0.69
C TYR A 486 -23.91 -9.07 -0.65
N ARG A 487 -24.71 -9.30 -1.68
CA ARG A 487 -24.53 -8.71 -3.01
C ARG A 487 -25.53 -7.58 -3.22
N LEU A 488 -25.01 -6.40 -3.45
CA LEU A 488 -25.78 -5.25 -3.90
C LEU A 488 -25.69 -5.17 -5.43
N SER A 489 -26.83 -5.22 -6.08
CA SER A 489 -26.97 -5.02 -7.52
C SER A 489 -27.51 -3.61 -7.77
N LEU A 490 -26.76 -2.81 -8.51
CA LEU A 490 -27.17 -1.46 -8.90
C LEU A 490 -27.33 -1.40 -10.41
N ARG A 491 -28.33 -0.66 -10.88
CA ARG A 491 -28.47 -0.28 -12.27
C ARG A 491 -28.67 1.23 -12.34
N ILE A 492 -27.84 1.87 -13.14
CA ILE A 492 -27.79 3.33 -13.25
C ILE A 492 -27.85 3.77 -14.69
N LYS A 493 -28.33 5.00 -14.90
CA LYS A 493 -28.25 5.69 -16.19
C LYS A 493 -27.43 6.97 -16.01
N VAL A 494 -26.40 7.11 -16.85
CA VAL A 494 -25.59 8.33 -16.90
C VAL A 494 -26.29 9.33 -17.81
N LYS A 495 -26.50 10.58 -17.35
CA LYS A 495 -27.17 11.63 -18.10
C LYS A 495 -26.26 12.30 -19.11
N ASP A 496 -25.01 12.54 -18.73
CA ASP A 496 -23.97 13.18 -19.53
C ASP A 496 -22.65 12.42 -19.38
N THR A 497 -22.25 11.67 -20.41
CA THR A 497 -21.05 10.84 -20.40
C THR A 497 -19.74 11.65 -20.52
N SER A 498 -19.83 12.93 -20.88
CA SER A 498 -18.64 13.82 -20.90
C SER A 498 -18.19 14.25 -19.49
N ARG A 499 -18.99 13.96 -18.46
CA ARG A 499 -18.73 14.28 -17.06
C ARG A 499 -18.56 13.00 -16.25
N PRO A 500 -17.61 12.94 -15.31
CA PRO A 500 -17.53 11.81 -14.39
C PRO A 500 -18.76 11.73 -13.50
N ILE A 501 -19.05 10.55 -12.98
CA ILE A 501 -20.09 10.33 -11.98
C ILE A 501 -19.48 9.80 -10.69
N GLU A 502 -20.13 10.12 -9.56
CA GLU A 502 -19.77 9.63 -8.23
C GLU A 502 -20.93 8.88 -7.59
N MET A 503 -20.64 7.70 -7.05
CA MET A 503 -21.61 6.86 -6.34
C MET A 503 -21.03 6.40 -5.02
N ARG A 504 -21.90 6.23 -4.01
CA ARG A 504 -21.54 5.64 -2.72
C ARG A 504 -22.58 4.62 -2.31
N ALA A 505 -22.14 3.53 -1.68
CA ALA A 505 -23.02 2.54 -1.11
C ALA A 505 -22.39 1.87 0.12
N TYR A 506 -23.21 1.57 1.11
CA TYR A 506 -22.85 0.79 2.28
C TYR A 506 -24.05 0.02 2.83
N LEU A 507 -23.82 -0.96 3.69
CA LEU A 507 -24.86 -1.72 4.33
C LEU A 507 -25.03 -1.28 5.78
N LEU A 508 -26.28 -1.23 6.20
CA LEU A 508 -26.71 -0.91 7.57
C LEU A 508 -27.86 -1.84 7.98
N ARG A 509 -28.10 -1.94 9.28
CA ARG A 509 -29.29 -2.59 9.82
C ARG A 509 -29.97 -1.75 10.89
N GLU A 510 -31.28 -1.95 11.05
CA GLU A 510 -32.05 -1.41 12.16
C GLU A 510 -31.90 -2.33 13.38
N ILE A 511 -31.45 -1.76 14.49
CA ILE A 511 -31.40 -2.45 15.78
C ILE A 511 -32.25 -1.70 16.80
N PRO A 512 -32.81 -2.37 17.84
CA PRO A 512 -33.46 -1.68 18.94
C PRO A 512 -32.49 -0.69 19.59
N ALA A 513 -32.96 0.53 19.87
CA ALA A 513 -32.14 1.51 20.57
C ALA A 513 -31.87 1.02 22.00
N GLU A 514 -30.60 1.00 22.41
CA GLU A 514 -30.22 0.74 23.80
C GLU A 514 -30.48 2.00 24.64
N PRO A 515 -31.23 1.91 25.74
CA PRO A 515 -31.46 3.06 26.61
C PRO A 515 -30.10 3.58 27.17
N GLY A 516 -29.77 4.83 26.87
CA GLY A 516 -28.60 5.50 27.44
C GLY A 516 -27.28 5.41 26.67
N LYS A 517 -27.25 4.76 25.50
CA LYS A 517 -26.14 4.90 24.54
C LYS A 517 -26.53 5.91 23.46
N GLU A 518 -25.67 6.91 23.25
CA GLU A 518 -25.73 7.71 22.02
C GLU A 518 -25.60 6.78 20.81
N PRO A 519 -26.37 7.01 19.74
CA PRO A 519 -26.28 6.19 18.54
C PRO A 519 -24.85 6.24 18.02
N ALA A 520 -24.23 5.07 17.88
CA ALA A 520 -22.94 4.95 17.23
C ALA A 520 -23.07 5.55 15.82
N LEU A 521 -22.44 6.71 15.64
CA LEU A 521 -22.18 7.43 14.40
C LEU A 521 -23.29 7.33 13.33
N LEU A 522 -24.19 8.28 13.38
CA LEU A 522 -24.86 8.76 12.19
C LEU A 522 -23.77 9.26 11.24
N VAL A 523 -23.59 8.59 10.10
CA VAL A 523 -23.08 9.28 8.92
C VAL A 523 -23.97 10.50 8.76
N SER A 524 -23.44 11.69 9.01
CA SER A 524 -24.19 12.92 8.94
C SER A 524 -24.84 12.98 7.56
N ASP A 525 -26.16 13.16 7.51
CA ASP A 525 -26.91 13.55 6.31
C ASP A 525 -26.51 14.97 5.81
N GLU A 526 -25.44 15.51 6.35
CA GLU A 526 -24.82 16.67 5.82
C GLU A 526 -24.37 16.33 4.40
N LYS A 527 -25.09 16.90 3.42
CA LYS A 527 -24.77 16.85 2.00
C LYS A 527 -23.25 16.85 1.86
N ALA A 528 -22.67 15.68 1.65
CA ALA A 528 -21.25 15.54 1.44
C ALA A 528 -20.90 16.58 0.39
N ALA A 529 -20.10 17.57 0.76
CA ALA A 529 -19.65 18.56 -0.19
C ALA A 529 -19.06 17.77 -1.36
N PRO A 530 -19.52 18.02 -2.58
CA PRO A 530 -19.06 17.26 -3.74
C PRO A 530 -17.55 17.33 -3.72
N SER A 531 -16.89 16.17 -3.84
CA SER A 531 -15.45 16.14 -4.03
C SER A 531 -15.19 17.10 -5.18
N LYS A 532 -14.49 18.20 -4.92
CA LYS A 532 -14.18 19.16 -5.98
C LYS A 532 -13.21 18.45 -6.92
N SER A 533 -13.79 17.75 -7.91
CA SER A 533 -13.08 17.41 -9.12
C SER A 533 -12.78 18.75 -9.80
N THR A 534 -11.63 19.32 -9.50
CA THR A 534 -11.08 20.40 -10.30
C THR A 534 -10.55 19.74 -11.57
N THR A 535 -11.40 19.70 -12.60
CA THR A 535 -10.93 19.47 -13.96
C THR A 535 -10.00 20.63 -14.28
N PRO A 536 -8.68 20.41 -14.42
CA PRO A 536 -7.80 21.47 -14.92
C PRO A 536 -8.25 21.79 -16.33
N GLY A 537 -8.44 23.08 -16.64
CA GLY A 537 -8.76 23.52 -17.99
C GLY A 537 -7.78 22.88 -18.98
N VAL A 538 -8.30 22.52 -20.14
CA VAL A 538 -7.62 21.85 -21.26
C VAL A 538 -6.20 22.38 -21.43
N VAL A 539 -5.22 21.67 -20.86
CA VAL A 539 -3.80 21.94 -21.10
C VAL A 539 -3.42 21.21 -22.38
N LYS A 540 -3.03 21.99 -23.38
CA LYS A 540 -2.47 21.45 -24.61
C LYS A 540 -1.26 20.58 -24.28
N ASP A 541 -1.39 19.31 -24.62
CA ASP A 541 -0.36 18.28 -24.82
C ASP A 541 0.79 18.23 -23.78
N THR A 542 0.49 17.69 -22.58
CA THR A 542 1.52 17.29 -21.59
C THR A 542 2.08 15.88 -21.83
N ARG A 543 1.75 15.23 -22.97
CA ARG A 543 2.18 13.87 -23.31
C ARG A 543 3.70 13.66 -23.33
N ALA A 544 4.47 14.73 -23.59
CA ALA A 544 5.92 14.61 -23.70
C ALA A 544 6.65 14.56 -22.35
N VAL A 545 6.15 15.28 -21.34
CA VAL A 545 6.84 15.38 -20.03
C VAL A 545 6.49 14.22 -19.11
N ALA A 546 5.21 13.86 -19.00
CA ALA A 546 4.78 12.71 -18.21
C ALA A 546 5.34 11.37 -18.76
N LYS A 547 5.49 11.26 -20.09
CA LYS A 547 6.05 10.07 -20.73
C LYS A 547 7.56 9.90 -20.49
N ALA A 548 8.31 10.99 -20.35
CA ALA A 548 9.76 10.93 -20.12
C ALA A 548 10.12 10.58 -18.66
N GLU A 549 9.25 10.93 -17.69
CA GLU A 549 9.52 10.76 -16.26
C GLU A 549 8.87 9.51 -15.67
N ALA A 550 7.66 9.14 -16.10
CA ALA A 550 7.04 7.86 -15.74
C ALA A 550 7.82 6.66 -16.30
N VAL A 551 8.36 6.77 -17.52
CA VAL A 551 9.26 5.78 -18.10
C VAL A 551 10.54 5.61 -17.28
N LYS A 552 11.09 6.69 -16.72
CA LYS A 552 12.29 6.62 -15.86
C LYS A 552 12.06 5.90 -14.53
N ALA A 553 10.85 5.93 -13.99
CA ALA A 553 10.53 5.27 -12.72
C ALA A 553 10.05 3.82 -12.88
N ALA A 554 9.37 3.50 -13.98
CA ALA A 554 8.77 2.19 -14.22
C ALA A 554 9.75 1.16 -14.81
N GLU A 555 10.75 1.59 -15.57
CA GLU A 555 11.77 0.70 -16.15
C GLU A 555 12.70 0.06 -15.11
N ALA A 556 12.63 0.50 -13.86
CA ALA A 556 13.50 0.04 -12.79
C ALA A 556 13.20 -1.36 -12.24
N GLY A 557 12.22 -2.08 -12.76
CA GLY A 557 11.84 -3.34 -12.14
C GLY A 557 11.08 -4.37 -12.99
N LYS A 558 10.95 -4.21 -14.32
CA LYS A 558 10.23 -5.20 -15.14
C LYS A 558 11.03 -5.61 -16.38
N PRO A 559 10.98 -6.90 -16.80
CA PRO A 559 11.61 -7.34 -18.04
C PRO A 559 10.87 -6.76 -19.25
N ASP A 560 11.62 -6.19 -20.19
CA ASP A 560 11.12 -5.65 -21.44
C ASP A 560 10.73 -6.80 -22.40
N ALA A 561 9.43 -6.92 -22.69
CA ALA A 561 8.92 -7.80 -23.72
C ALA A 561 9.09 -7.13 -25.10
N THR A 562 10.29 -7.16 -25.66
CA THR A 562 10.50 -6.77 -27.04
C THR A 562 9.87 -7.79 -27.98
N LYS A 563 8.98 -7.30 -28.83
CA LYS A 563 8.33 -7.98 -29.95
C LYS A 563 9.36 -8.70 -30.82
N PRO A 564 9.20 -10.00 -31.12
CA PRO A 564 10.11 -10.69 -32.02
C PRO A 564 9.84 -10.30 -33.47
N GLU A 565 10.85 -9.76 -34.12
CA GLU A 565 10.92 -9.66 -35.57
C GLU A 565 11.14 -11.06 -36.15
N ALA A 566 10.33 -11.45 -37.11
CA ALA A 566 10.29 -12.78 -37.67
C ALA A 566 11.58 -13.12 -38.42
N ALA A 567 12.42 -13.99 -37.88
CA ALA A 567 13.48 -14.69 -38.58
C ALA A 567 13.10 -16.17 -38.73
N LYS A 568 13.25 -16.68 -39.95
CA LYS A 568 12.98 -18.06 -40.36
C LYS A 568 13.87 -19.08 -39.63
N PRO A 569 13.39 -20.32 -39.37
CA PRO A 569 14.14 -21.29 -38.61
C PRO A 569 15.23 -21.98 -39.43
N ASP A 570 16.38 -22.14 -38.83
CA ASP A 570 17.39 -23.11 -39.26
C ASP A 570 17.51 -24.23 -38.25
N ALA A 571 17.58 -25.44 -38.73
CA ALA A 571 17.40 -26.67 -37.96
C ALA A 571 18.73 -27.13 -37.33
N GLY A 572 18.78 -27.14 -36.02
CA GLY A 572 19.88 -27.75 -35.25
C GLY A 572 19.39 -28.49 -34.01
N LYS A 573 19.56 -29.83 -34.05
CA LYS A 573 19.18 -30.79 -33.03
C LYS A 573 19.83 -30.53 -31.67
N ALA A 574 19.05 -30.45 -30.60
CA ALA A 574 19.55 -30.67 -29.25
C ALA A 574 18.63 -31.68 -28.51
N GLN A 575 19.27 -32.69 -27.94
CA GLN A 575 18.65 -33.81 -27.22
C GLN A 575 18.11 -33.35 -25.87
N VAL A 576 16.88 -33.77 -25.60
CA VAL A 576 16.23 -33.63 -24.29
C VAL A 576 16.54 -34.90 -23.47
N ALA A 577 17.09 -34.70 -22.28
CA ALA A 577 17.21 -35.77 -21.28
C ALA A 577 15.88 -35.87 -20.48
N GLN A 578 15.23 -37.02 -20.57
CA GLN A 578 14.07 -37.38 -19.77
C GLN A 578 14.52 -37.95 -18.43
N ALA A 579 13.84 -37.58 -17.36
CA ALA A 579 13.81 -38.30 -16.08
C ALA A 579 12.40 -38.84 -15.82
N PRO A 580 12.24 -40.02 -15.16
CA PRO A 580 11.06 -40.84 -15.29
C PRO A 580 9.92 -40.48 -14.35
N ALA A 581 8.70 -40.67 -14.87
CA ALA A 581 7.47 -40.58 -14.13
C ALA A 581 7.09 -41.98 -13.58
N ASP A 582 6.85 -42.09 -12.27
CA ASP A 582 6.16 -43.23 -11.66
C ASP A 582 4.67 -42.93 -11.57
N ALA A 583 3.91 -43.80 -12.23
CA ALA A 583 2.46 -43.80 -12.27
C ALA A 583 1.87 -44.71 -11.21
N ALA A 584 1.09 -44.17 -10.30
CA ALA A 584 0.18 -44.97 -9.46
C ALA A 584 -1.24 -44.89 -10.03
N LYS A 585 -1.72 -46.07 -10.51
CA LYS A 585 -3.10 -46.29 -10.95
C LYS A 585 -4.02 -46.44 -9.73
N VAL A 586 -5.07 -45.61 -9.67
CA VAL A 586 -6.26 -45.92 -8.85
C VAL A 586 -7.45 -46.14 -9.79
N LYS A 587 -8.09 -47.28 -9.63
CA LYS A 587 -9.29 -47.68 -10.35
C LYS A 587 -10.50 -46.91 -9.85
N THR A 588 -11.29 -46.41 -10.77
CA THR A 588 -12.66 -45.93 -10.53
C THR A 588 -13.63 -47.06 -10.83
N GLU A 589 -14.42 -47.47 -9.86
CA GLU A 589 -15.68 -48.19 -10.08
C GLU A 589 -16.81 -47.16 -10.10
N ALA A 590 -17.57 -47.19 -11.19
CA ALA A 590 -18.81 -46.47 -11.35
C ALA A 590 -19.97 -47.37 -10.94
N ASP A 591 -20.84 -46.90 -10.07
CA ASP A 591 -22.13 -47.52 -9.87
C ASP A 591 -23.24 -46.49 -10.09
N ALA A 592 -24.16 -46.83 -10.98
CA ALA A 592 -25.25 -46.02 -11.46
C ALA A 592 -26.52 -46.34 -10.67
N ALA A 593 -27.12 -45.35 -10.05
CA ALA A 593 -28.48 -45.45 -9.53
C ALA A 593 -29.35 -44.31 -10.09
N LYS A 594 -30.39 -44.74 -10.79
CA LYS A 594 -31.46 -43.95 -11.41
C LYS A 594 -32.60 -43.77 -10.37
N PRO A 595 -33.17 -42.59 -10.15
CA PRO A 595 -34.44 -42.50 -9.41
C PRO A 595 -35.65 -42.47 -10.34
N GLU A 596 -36.62 -43.24 -9.97
CA GLU A 596 -37.95 -43.35 -10.57
C GLU A 596 -38.83 -42.11 -10.27
N ALA A 597 -39.68 -41.80 -11.24
CA ALA A 597 -40.71 -40.79 -11.18
C ALA A 597 -41.97 -41.30 -10.46
N GLY A 598 -42.35 -40.64 -9.38
CA GLY A 598 -43.67 -40.79 -8.74
C GLY A 598 -44.60 -39.66 -9.10
N LYS A 599 -45.65 -40.00 -9.82
CA LYS A 599 -46.85 -39.17 -10.03
C LYS A 599 -47.71 -39.19 -8.75
N ALA A 600 -48.25 -38.04 -8.34
CA ALA A 600 -49.39 -38.00 -7.44
C ALA A 600 -50.36 -36.89 -7.89
N ASP A 601 -51.58 -37.28 -7.82
CA ASP A 601 -52.76 -36.70 -8.45
C ASP A 601 -53.28 -35.41 -7.82
N VAL A 602 -53.99 -34.68 -8.68
CA VAL A 602 -54.83 -33.51 -8.40
C VAL A 602 -56.15 -33.98 -7.78
N ALA A 603 -56.55 -33.40 -6.66
CA ALA A 603 -57.95 -33.46 -6.22
C ALA A 603 -58.45 -32.03 -5.91
N ASN A 604 -59.38 -31.62 -6.71
CA ASN A 604 -60.26 -30.46 -6.58
C ASN A 604 -61.30 -30.71 -5.49
N ALA A 605 -61.60 -29.74 -4.64
CA ALA A 605 -62.87 -29.68 -3.93
C ALA A 605 -63.27 -28.19 -3.70
N GLU A 606 -64.36 -27.84 -4.34
CA GLU A 606 -65.10 -26.60 -4.16
C GLU A 606 -65.95 -26.60 -2.89
N ALA A 607 -66.27 -25.36 -2.46
CA ALA A 607 -67.49 -24.83 -1.89
C ALA A 607 -67.75 -24.87 -0.36
N GLY A 608 -68.07 -23.70 0.15
CA GLY A 608 -68.84 -23.52 1.38
C GLY A 608 -68.76 -22.07 1.91
N LYS A 609 -69.65 -21.21 1.43
CA LYS A 609 -69.98 -19.94 2.05
C LYS A 609 -70.63 -20.18 3.41
N ASP A 610 -70.21 -19.45 4.45
CA ASP A 610 -71.12 -18.72 5.32
C ASP A 610 -70.34 -17.78 6.26
N ALA A 611 -70.72 -16.53 6.25
CA ALA A 611 -70.22 -15.43 7.06
C ALA A 611 -70.84 -15.47 8.46
N VAL A 612 -69.97 -15.45 9.48
CA VAL A 612 -70.35 -14.96 10.82
C VAL A 612 -69.25 -13.98 11.28
N GLN A 613 -69.56 -12.71 11.38
CA GLN A 613 -68.71 -11.72 12.04
C GLN A 613 -68.71 -11.94 13.55
N PRO A 614 -67.57 -12.03 14.20
CA PRO A 614 -67.49 -11.84 15.66
C PRO A 614 -67.38 -10.34 16.00
N PRO A 615 -67.84 -9.93 17.21
CA PRO A 615 -67.93 -8.54 17.60
C PRO A 615 -66.58 -7.87 17.77
N ALA A 616 -66.58 -6.55 17.51
CA ALA A 616 -65.41 -5.69 17.67
C ALA A 616 -64.86 -5.79 19.09
N THR A 617 -63.66 -6.34 19.20
CA THR A 617 -62.80 -6.26 20.42
C THR A 617 -62.10 -4.91 20.39
N GLU A 618 -62.28 -4.10 21.42
CA GLU A 618 -61.58 -2.87 21.69
C GLU A 618 -60.07 -3.10 21.54
N ALA A 619 -59.40 -2.35 20.66
CA ALA A 619 -57.95 -2.41 20.47
C ALA A 619 -57.26 -1.99 21.77
N ALA A 620 -56.51 -2.89 22.37
CA ALA A 620 -55.58 -2.58 23.43
C ALA A 620 -54.61 -1.47 22.96
N PRO A 621 -54.21 -0.53 23.83
CA PRO A 621 -53.28 0.52 23.44
C PRO A 621 -51.98 -0.12 22.96
N THR A 622 -51.65 0.11 21.72
CA THR A 622 -50.33 -0.26 21.14
C THR A 622 -49.27 0.48 21.91
N LEU A 623 -48.42 -0.30 22.63
CA LEU A 623 -47.22 0.25 23.21
C LEU A 623 -46.41 0.91 22.09
N PRO A 624 -45.82 2.10 22.32
CA PRO A 624 -44.98 2.73 21.33
C PRO A 624 -43.88 1.76 20.91
N GLU A 625 -43.69 1.60 19.60
CA GLU A 625 -42.55 0.80 19.07
C GLU A 625 -41.26 1.31 19.71
N PRO A 626 -40.37 0.42 20.17
CA PRO A 626 -39.10 0.83 20.72
C PRO A 626 -38.33 1.64 19.67
N ALA A 627 -37.71 2.74 20.11
CA ALA A 627 -36.86 3.56 19.24
C ALA A 627 -35.85 2.67 18.54
N LYS A 628 -35.65 2.88 17.25
CA LYS A 628 -34.70 2.11 16.43
C LYS A 628 -33.46 2.95 16.19
N THR A 629 -32.29 2.28 16.20
CA THR A 629 -31.00 2.87 15.86
C THR A 629 -30.45 2.19 14.61
N LEU A 630 -29.73 2.93 13.77
CA LEU A 630 -29.07 2.40 12.59
C LEU A 630 -27.64 1.99 12.94
N GLN A 631 -27.28 0.77 12.66
CA GLN A 631 -25.92 0.26 12.78
C GLN A 631 -25.31 0.11 11.38
N VAL A 632 -24.19 0.80 11.12
CA VAL A 632 -23.40 0.61 9.89
C VAL A 632 -22.66 -0.72 10.00
N LEU A 633 -22.78 -1.55 8.97
CA LEU A 633 -22.22 -2.91 8.92
C LEU A 633 -20.99 -3.03 8.01
N THR A 634 -20.78 -2.09 7.08
CA THR A 634 -19.70 -2.22 6.10
C THR A 634 -18.96 -0.89 5.91
N GLU A 635 -17.76 -0.99 5.33
CA GLU A 635 -17.13 0.19 4.73
C GLU A 635 -18.03 0.80 3.64
N THR A 636 -17.79 2.07 3.34
CA THR A 636 -18.46 2.79 2.25
C THR A 636 -17.73 2.50 0.94
N TRP A 637 -18.40 1.80 0.02
CA TRP A 637 -17.97 1.72 -1.37
C TRP A 637 -18.17 3.10 -2.02
N SER A 638 -17.11 3.68 -2.56
CA SER A 638 -17.13 4.96 -3.26
C SER A 638 -16.57 4.74 -4.67
N TYR A 639 -17.37 4.93 -5.69
CA TYR A 639 -16.99 4.65 -7.07
C TYR A 639 -17.09 5.89 -7.94
N GLN A 640 -16.04 6.15 -8.72
CA GLN A 640 -16.09 7.12 -9.80
C GLN A 640 -16.06 6.38 -11.13
N LEU A 641 -17.03 6.67 -11.99
CA LEU A 641 -16.91 6.35 -13.40
C LEU A 641 -16.26 7.56 -14.09
N PRO A 642 -15.08 7.41 -14.67
CA PRO A 642 -14.46 8.50 -15.42
C PRO A 642 -15.31 8.96 -16.61
N SER A 643 -15.13 10.20 -17.06
CA SER A 643 -15.77 10.68 -18.28
C SER A 643 -15.32 9.87 -19.49
N ASP A 644 -16.21 9.75 -20.48
CA ASP A 644 -15.97 9.07 -21.77
C ASP A 644 -15.75 7.53 -21.65
N GLU A 645 -16.27 6.92 -20.58
CA GLU A 645 -16.30 5.46 -20.39
C GLU A 645 -17.68 4.82 -20.47
#